data_4a11dd08f274edce669880544f617fd9
#
_entry.id   4a11dd08f274edce669880544f617fd9
#
_cell.length_a   1.000
_cell.length_b   1.000
_cell.length_c   1.000
_cell.angle_alpha   90.00
_cell.angle_beta   90.00
_cell.angle_gamma   90.00
#
_symmetry.space_group_name_H-M   'P 1'
#
loop_
_entity.id
_entity.type
_entity.pdbx_description
1 polymer ?
#
loop_
_entity_poly.entity_id
_entity_poly.type
_entity_poly.pdbx_seq_one_letter_code
_entity_poly.pdbx_strand_id
1 'polypeptide(L)'
;MYLKEGRSLLLKVQKPSIPFILNTNPLLKPHKESQTEPNQTQLEESQVLSRLKQEPNMSLALNYFKSIANSNSFKHTPETYQCMIQKLALESEIDGIQYLLHQMKLERISCSEDLFVIVIDSYHRKGLGEQALKMFYRIKEFGCEPTVKIYNYVLDALLSENRFSMIYPIYNNIKRDGLEPNLPTYNILLKALCKNNKIDVACKLLNEMASVGYAPDAVSYTTIISSMCKLGKVEEARELAMRYRSHVSVYNALISGFCGEYKLKEAFGLLDEMLVEGLDPDVRTYSMIISCLSSAGNVELSLAVLAKMFVSGCSPNIYTFSSLIKGYFVAGRVHEAFDFWNRMIREGLEANVVVYNTVIHGLCLNGKVSEAVSVSCQMEENGCTPNVTSYSSLINGFAKSSDLVGASETWNKMITNGCHPNVVAYTSMVDVLCRHCMFDQAHSLIEKMVLENCPPNTVTFNTFIKGLCSSGRVEWAVKVLDQMGRYGCAPNIITYNELLDGLVKVNRLEQAFGIVREIDEKGIEWNLASYNTILSGFCHAGMLEEALQLIGNMLLRGTKPDAITYNIIIFTYCKRGKVKIAVQLFDRIRAGGDWHPDIISYTSLLWGLCNWIGLEEGISLLNKMINEGICPNVATWNVLVQCLFNSLGHLGPIHILDDILGNG
;
A
#
# COMPACT_ATOMS: atom_id res chain seq x y z
N MET A 1 -7.63 -37.45 12.74
CA MET A 1 -6.92 -37.94 11.55
C MET A 1 -5.85 -36.96 11.05
N TYR A 2 -5.41 -36.02 11.89
CA TYR A 2 -4.42 -34.95 11.56
C TYR A 2 -3.10 -35.06 12.35
N LEU A 3 -2.85 -36.16 13.05
CA LEU A 3 -1.68 -36.34 13.93
C LEU A 3 -0.55 -37.19 13.31
N LYS A 4 -0.70 -37.68 12.06
CA LYS A 4 0.33 -38.49 11.38
C LYS A 4 1.13 -37.74 10.32
N GLU A 5 0.66 -36.61 9.80
CA GLU A 5 1.36 -35.89 8.73
C GLU A 5 2.50 -34.96 9.22
N GLY A 6 2.48 -34.54 10.48
CA GLY A 6 3.54 -33.66 11.02
C GLY A 6 4.91 -34.34 11.21
N ARG A 7 4.98 -35.68 11.28
CA ARG A 7 6.25 -36.39 11.42
C ARG A 7 6.92 -36.76 10.11
N SER A 8 6.19 -36.79 9.00
CA SER A 8 6.74 -37.19 7.69
C SER A 8 7.36 -36.03 6.91
N LEU A 9 7.01 -34.78 7.23
CA LEU A 9 7.56 -33.58 6.60
C LEU A 9 8.96 -33.18 7.11
N LEU A 10 9.36 -33.70 8.27
CA LEU A 10 10.69 -33.46 8.84
C LEU A 10 11.81 -34.29 8.24
N LEU A 11 11.48 -35.31 7.38
CA LEU A 11 12.46 -36.26 6.82
C LEU A 11 12.72 -36.09 5.32
N LYS A 12 12.15 -35.07 4.64
CA LYS A 12 12.36 -34.84 3.19
C LYS A 12 12.83 -33.43 2.85
N VAL A 13 13.74 -32.86 3.62
CA VAL A 13 14.50 -31.71 3.14
C VAL A 13 15.86 -32.19 2.68
N GLN A 14 16.00 -32.31 1.36
CA GLN A 14 17.28 -32.53 0.69
C GLN A 14 18.25 -31.41 1.07
N LYS A 15 19.45 -31.81 1.51
CA LYS A 15 20.57 -30.91 1.79
C LYS A 15 20.89 -30.08 0.53
N PRO A 16 20.94 -28.74 0.57
CA PRO A 16 21.66 -28.01 -0.45
C PRO A 16 23.15 -28.25 -0.23
N SER A 17 23.80 -28.83 -1.22
CA SER A 17 25.24 -28.92 -1.31
C SER A 17 25.83 -27.56 -1.64
N ILE A 18 26.34 -26.86 -0.63
CA ILE A 18 27.24 -25.71 -0.81
C ILE A 18 28.64 -26.23 -0.47
N PRO A 19 29.64 -26.08 -1.35
CA PRO A 19 30.99 -26.46 -1.04
C PRO A 19 31.60 -25.38 -0.12
N PHE A 20 31.60 -25.63 1.18
CA PHE A 20 32.40 -24.87 2.12
C PHE A 20 33.81 -25.49 2.15
N ILE A 21 34.78 -24.73 1.65
CA ILE A 21 36.19 -25.00 1.93
C ILE A 21 36.43 -24.57 3.40
N LEU A 22 36.16 -25.49 4.31
CA LEU A 22 36.64 -25.38 5.68
C LEU A 22 38.07 -25.93 5.70
N ASN A 23 39.02 -25.01 5.82
CA ASN A 23 40.32 -25.36 6.33
C ASN A 23 40.13 -25.79 7.79
N THR A 24 39.80 -27.04 7.97
CA THR A 24 39.78 -27.73 9.27
C THR A 24 41.22 -28.13 9.63
N ASN A 25 41.92 -27.26 10.31
CA ASN A 25 42.99 -27.74 11.17
C ASN A 25 42.33 -28.24 12.47
N PRO A 26 42.44 -29.51 12.80
CA PRO A 26 41.92 -30.05 14.05
C PRO A 26 42.78 -29.53 15.21
N LEU A 27 42.21 -28.66 16.03
CA LEU A 27 42.75 -28.35 17.36
C LEU A 27 42.53 -29.59 18.24
N LEU A 28 43.65 -30.23 18.62
CA LEU A 28 43.85 -31.26 19.62
C LEU A 28 44.31 -32.62 19.05
N LYS A 29 45.63 -32.78 18.94
CA LYS A 29 46.32 -34.05 19.16
C LYS A 29 46.73 -34.14 20.64
N PRO A 30 46.61 -35.29 21.29
CA PRO A 30 47.09 -35.46 22.65
C PRO A 30 48.63 -35.45 22.65
N HIS A 31 49.24 -34.44 23.24
CA HIS A 31 50.67 -34.46 23.47
C HIS A 31 50.98 -35.05 24.84
N LYS A 32 51.98 -35.96 24.78
CA LYS A 32 52.69 -36.55 25.91
C LYS A 32 53.32 -35.47 26.77
N GLU A 33 53.33 -35.74 28.07
CA GLU A 33 54.06 -35.01 29.08
C GLU A 33 55.52 -34.86 28.71
N SER A 34 56.04 -33.61 28.75
CA SER A 34 57.44 -33.30 29.03
C SER A 34 57.58 -31.90 29.61
N GLN A 35 57.92 -31.86 30.87
CA GLN A 35 58.76 -30.94 31.63
C GLN A 35 58.83 -29.45 31.30
N THR A 36 58.36 -28.63 32.28
CA THR A 36 58.91 -27.38 32.81
C THR A 36 59.43 -26.30 31.88
N GLU A 37 58.70 -25.18 31.82
CA GLU A 37 59.31 -23.83 31.87
C GLU A 37 58.31 -22.77 32.39
N PRO A 38 58.74 -21.58 32.83
CA PRO A 38 58.12 -20.86 33.92
C PRO A 38 57.18 -19.71 33.46
N ASN A 39 56.24 -19.34 34.33
CA ASN A 39 55.47 -18.09 34.37
C ASN A 39 54.72 -17.66 33.10
N GLN A 40 53.67 -18.40 32.73
CA GLN A 40 52.55 -17.78 32.06
C GLN A 40 51.60 -17.21 33.12
N THR A 41 51.53 -15.88 33.21
CA THR A 41 50.51 -15.18 33.99
C THR A 41 49.15 -15.65 33.53
N GLN A 42 48.44 -16.39 34.37
CA GLN A 42 47.01 -16.72 34.13
C GLN A 42 46.28 -15.40 33.99
N LEU A 43 45.65 -15.18 32.81
CA LEU A 43 44.83 -14.01 32.57
C LEU A 43 43.57 -14.11 33.47
N GLU A 44 43.30 -13.08 34.23
CA GLU A 44 42.08 -12.99 35.04
C GLU A 44 40.88 -12.74 34.15
N GLU A 45 39.77 -13.39 34.43
CA GLU A 45 38.50 -13.25 33.69
C GLU A 45 38.05 -11.79 33.55
N SER A 46 38.21 -11.00 34.61
CA SER A 46 37.89 -9.56 34.65
C SER A 46 38.66 -8.76 33.59
N GLN A 47 39.94 -9.10 33.35
CA GLN A 47 40.79 -8.45 32.34
C GLN A 47 40.36 -8.82 30.93
N VAL A 48 40.01 -10.10 30.69
CA VAL A 48 39.53 -10.59 29.40
C VAL A 48 38.18 -9.94 29.05
N LEU A 49 37.24 -9.92 30.00
CA LEU A 49 35.92 -9.27 29.82
C LEU A 49 36.04 -7.77 29.57
N SER A 50 36.92 -7.07 30.35
CA SER A 50 37.16 -5.65 30.17
C SER A 50 37.68 -5.34 28.76
N ARG A 51 38.66 -6.11 28.29
CA ARG A 51 39.22 -5.94 26.94
C ARG A 51 38.22 -6.28 25.82
N LEU A 52 37.45 -7.36 25.98
CA LEU A 52 36.37 -7.71 25.01
C LEU A 52 35.29 -6.61 24.95
N LYS A 53 34.95 -5.98 26.08
CA LYS A 53 33.95 -4.89 26.10
C LYS A 53 34.48 -3.59 25.47
N GLN A 54 35.75 -3.26 25.68
CA GLN A 54 36.38 -2.00 25.23
C GLN A 54 36.74 -2.00 23.74
N GLU A 55 36.98 -3.18 23.12
CA GLU A 55 37.38 -3.27 21.71
C GLU A 55 36.20 -2.94 20.79
N PRO A 56 36.20 -1.83 20.03
CA PRO A 56 35.10 -1.45 19.17
C PRO A 56 35.00 -2.29 17.89
N ASN A 57 36.14 -2.84 17.44
CA ASN A 57 36.18 -3.61 16.19
C ASN A 57 35.89 -5.09 16.43
N MET A 58 34.80 -5.58 15.84
CA MET A 58 34.32 -6.95 15.97
C MET A 58 35.36 -8.00 15.55
N SER A 59 36.04 -7.79 14.41
CA SER A 59 37.00 -8.74 13.87
C SER A 59 38.23 -8.86 14.81
N LEU A 60 38.66 -7.75 15.41
CA LEU A 60 39.75 -7.74 16.39
C LEU A 60 39.31 -8.42 17.69
N ALA A 61 38.09 -8.15 18.17
CA ALA A 61 37.56 -8.80 19.37
C ALA A 61 37.46 -10.33 19.20
N LEU A 62 36.97 -10.80 18.01
CA LEU A 62 36.88 -12.23 17.72
C LEU A 62 38.27 -12.89 17.58
N ASN A 63 39.22 -12.21 16.94
CA ASN A 63 40.60 -12.70 16.84
C ASN A 63 41.26 -12.77 18.21
N TYR A 64 41.07 -11.79 19.08
CA TYR A 64 41.53 -11.81 20.46
C TYR A 64 40.91 -12.97 21.23
N PHE A 65 39.59 -13.16 21.14
CA PHE A 65 38.89 -14.28 21.76
C PHE A 65 39.48 -15.64 21.31
N LYS A 66 39.69 -15.85 19.99
CA LYS A 66 40.31 -17.06 19.46
C LYS A 66 41.79 -17.24 19.89
N SER A 67 42.54 -16.15 19.95
CA SER A 67 43.96 -16.23 20.30
C SER A 67 44.20 -16.69 21.74
N ILE A 68 43.33 -16.26 22.66
CA ILE A 68 43.41 -16.66 24.08
C ILE A 68 43.04 -18.13 24.24
N ALA A 69 42.03 -18.61 23.54
CA ALA A 69 41.66 -20.03 23.53
C ALA A 69 42.82 -20.94 23.07
N ASN A 70 43.57 -20.50 22.04
CA ASN A 70 44.71 -21.24 21.47
C ASN A 70 45.99 -21.22 22.33
N SER A 71 46.14 -20.22 23.18
CA SER A 71 47.37 -20.04 23.98
C SER A 71 47.40 -20.84 25.26
N ASN A 72 46.37 -21.60 25.61
CA ASN A 72 46.15 -22.29 26.88
C ASN A 72 46.31 -21.38 28.13
N SER A 73 46.32 -20.06 27.94
CA SER A 73 46.51 -19.08 29.03
C SER A 73 45.20 -18.76 29.76
N PHE A 74 44.06 -19.06 29.16
CA PHE A 74 42.76 -18.82 29.75
C PHE A 74 41.70 -19.78 29.15
N LYS A 75 40.85 -20.34 30.00
CA LYS A 75 39.71 -21.14 29.59
C LYS A 75 38.46 -20.25 29.60
N HIS A 76 37.77 -20.15 28.45
CA HIS A 76 36.58 -19.31 28.34
C HIS A 76 35.47 -19.75 29.30
N THR A 77 34.84 -18.77 29.91
CA THR A 77 33.73 -18.92 30.85
C THR A 77 32.39 -18.62 30.13
N PRO A 78 31.24 -19.01 30.69
CA PRO A 78 29.94 -18.61 30.15
C PRO A 78 29.81 -17.09 29.91
N GLU A 79 30.38 -16.27 30.81
CA GLU A 79 30.34 -14.80 30.76
C GLU A 79 31.15 -14.25 29.58
N THR A 80 32.30 -14.83 29.25
CA THR A 80 33.12 -14.41 28.11
C THR A 80 32.45 -14.77 26.79
N TYR A 81 31.82 -15.94 26.70
CA TYR A 81 31.00 -16.33 25.55
C TYR A 81 29.80 -15.41 25.41
N GLN A 82 29.08 -15.12 26.50
CA GLN A 82 27.92 -14.23 26.49
C GLN A 82 28.31 -12.83 25.98
N CYS A 83 29.40 -12.28 26.47
CA CYS A 83 29.93 -10.97 26.04
C CYS A 83 30.23 -10.95 24.54
N MET A 84 30.87 -12.00 24.00
CA MET A 84 31.20 -12.07 22.58
C MET A 84 29.98 -12.29 21.72
N ILE A 85 29.04 -13.19 22.10
CA ILE A 85 27.78 -13.42 21.39
C ILE A 85 26.93 -12.16 21.40
N GLN A 86 26.91 -11.40 22.50
CA GLN A 86 26.18 -10.14 22.58
C GLN A 86 26.71 -9.11 21.58
N LYS A 87 28.02 -9.01 21.41
CA LYS A 87 28.62 -8.14 20.38
C LYS A 87 28.28 -8.58 18.96
N LEU A 88 28.40 -9.88 18.65
CA LEU A 88 28.02 -10.43 17.35
C LEU A 88 26.53 -10.21 17.04
N ALA A 89 25.68 -10.27 18.08
CA ALA A 89 24.26 -10.02 17.98
C ALA A 89 23.92 -8.56 17.61
N LEU A 90 24.70 -7.60 18.13
CA LEU A 90 24.51 -6.18 17.79
C LEU A 90 24.84 -5.89 16.32
N GLU A 91 25.86 -6.54 15.76
CA GLU A 91 26.23 -6.44 14.35
C GLU A 91 25.45 -7.44 13.47
N SER A 92 24.60 -8.25 14.09
CA SER A 92 23.78 -9.27 13.41
C SER A 92 24.62 -10.32 12.64
N GLU A 93 25.82 -10.67 13.11
CA GLU A 93 26.70 -11.68 12.53
C GLU A 93 26.33 -13.10 12.99
N ILE A 94 25.36 -13.70 12.27
CA ILE A 94 24.76 -15.01 12.61
C ILE A 94 25.77 -16.15 12.54
N ASP A 95 26.63 -16.16 11.53
CA ASP A 95 27.62 -17.24 11.34
C ASP A 95 28.62 -17.28 12.51
N GLY A 96 29.02 -16.10 13.00
CA GLY A 96 29.84 -15.97 14.18
C GLY A 96 29.16 -16.50 15.45
N ILE A 97 27.88 -16.21 15.62
CA ILE A 97 27.07 -16.72 16.73
C ILE A 97 26.99 -18.25 16.70
N GLN A 98 26.68 -18.84 15.52
CA GLN A 98 26.61 -20.30 15.35
C GLN A 98 27.95 -20.98 15.64
N TYR A 99 29.05 -20.36 15.20
CA TYR A 99 30.39 -20.87 15.49
C TYR A 99 30.66 -20.89 17.00
N LEU A 100 30.38 -19.82 17.73
CA LEU A 100 30.60 -19.77 19.18
C LEU A 100 29.72 -20.74 19.96
N LEU A 101 28.44 -20.89 19.55
CA LEU A 101 27.56 -21.88 20.15
C LEU A 101 28.07 -23.32 19.91
N HIS A 102 28.64 -23.58 18.74
CA HIS A 102 29.26 -24.87 18.46
C HIS A 102 30.48 -25.14 19.37
N GLN A 103 31.31 -24.14 19.58
CA GLN A 103 32.46 -24.23 20.51
C GLN A 103 31.99 -24.46 21.95
N MET A 104 31.00 -23.69 22.45
CA MET A 104 30.42 -23.90 23.76
C MET A 104 29.92 -25.33 23.98
N LYS A 105 29.30 -25.91 22.96
CA LYS A 105 28.85 -27.31 23.01
C LYS A 105 30.02 -28.30 23.11
N LEU A 106 31.10 -28.07 22.37
CA LEU A 106 32.30 -28.91 22.41
C LEU A 106 32.99 -28.82 23.78
N GLU A 107 33.03 -27.62 24.37
CA GLU A 107 33.63 -27.37 25.68
C GLU A 107 32.69 -27.72 26.86
N ARG A 108 31.46 -28.16 26.58
CA ARG A 108 30.41 -28.51 27.56
C ARG A 108 30.09 -27.34 28.51
N ILE A 109 30.10 -26.13 27.98
CA ILE A 109 29.74 -24.94 28.75
C ILE A 109 28.21 -24.80 28.69
N SER A 110 27.56 -24.64 29.86
CA SER A 110 26.12 -24.40 29.95
C SER A 110 25.79 -22.99 29.53
N CYS A 111 24.67 -22.83 28.81
CA CYS A 111 24.16 -21.53 28.40
C CYS A 111 23.14 -20.99 29.40
N SER A 112 23.18 -19.69 29.66
CA SER A 112 22.15 -18.99 30.45
C SER A 112 20.91 -18.70 29.61
N GLU A 113 19.78 -18.47 30.28
CA GLU A 113 18.53 -18.01 29.65
C GLU A 113 18.76 -16.74 28.80
N ASP A 114 19.45 -15.76 29.39
CA ASP A 114 19.68 -14.46 28.72
C ASP A 114 20.53 -14.61 27.45
N LEU A 115 21.48 -15.55 27.42
CA LEU A 115 22.23 -15.85 26.19
C LEU A 115 21.32 -16.38 25.08
N PHE A 116 20.40 -17.31 25.40
CA PHE A 116 19.46 -17.83 24.41
C PHE A 116 18.49 -16.76 23.94
N VAL A 117 18.03 -15.88 24.81
CA VAL A 117 17.20 -14.72 24.43
C VAL A 117 17.93 -13.84 23.42
N ILE A 118 19.21 -13.51 23.66
CA ILE A 118 20.03 -12.73 22.72
C ILE A 118 20.19 -13.42 21.37
N VAL A 119 20.42 -14.73 21.38
CA VAL A 119 20.56 -15.53 20.15
C VAL A 119 19.25 -15.54 19.35
N ILE A 120 18.12 -15.81 19.99
CA ILE A 120 16.79 -15.85 19.34
C ILE A 120 16.41 -14.46 18.82
N ASP A 121 16.67 -13.39 19.59
CA ASP A 121 16.44 -12.01 19.16
C ASP A 121 17.31 -11.63 17.94
N SER A 122 18.53 -12.13 17.85
CA SER A 122 19.40 -11.92 16.68
C SER A 122 18.80 -12.57 15.42
N TYR A 123 18.27 -13.78 15.53
CA TYR A 123 17.54 -14.43 14.43
C TYR A 123 16.27 -13.67 14.08
N HIS A 124 15.52 -13.19 15.09
CA HIS A 124 14.31 -12.38 14.87
C HIS A 124 14.63 -11.10 14.08
N ARG A 125 15.66 -10.34 14.46
CA ARG A 125 16.05 -9.09 13.78
C ARG A 125 16.43 -9.31 12.31
N LYS A 126 16.98 -10.48 11.98
CA LYS A 126 17.29 -10.85 10.58
C LYS A 126 16.12 -11.49 9.81
N GLY A 127 14.95 -11.66 10.44
CA GLY A 127 13.83 -12.34 9.82
C GLY A 127 14.08 -13.82 9.57
N LEU A 128 14.76 -14.51 10.49
CA LEU A 128 15.12 -15.94 10.41
C LEU A 128 14.40 -16.75 11.49
N GLY A 129 13.07 -16.60 11.60
CA GLY A 129 12.25 -17.24 12.63
C GLY A 129 12.27 -18.77 12.59
N GLU A 130 12.46 -19.39 11.41
CA GLU A 130 12.65 -20.83 11.32
C GLU A 130 13.95 -21.28 11.96
N GLN A 131 15.02 -20.51 11.87
CA GLN A 131 16.28 -20.81 12.53
C GLN A 131 16.18 -20.58 14.03
N ALA A 132 15.46 -19.52 14.47
CA ALA A 132 15.13 -19.30 15.86
C ALA A 132 14.39 -20.51 16.46
N LEU A 133 13.42 -21.07 15.73
CA LEU A 133 12.68 -22.27 16.13
C LEU A 133 13.59 -23.52 16.19
N LYS A 134 14.46 -23.73 15.20
CA LYS A 134 15.42 -24.83 15.22
C LYS A 134 16.37 -24.72 16.43
N MET A 135 16.79 -23.51 16.74
CA MET A 135 17.65 -23.26 17.90
C MET A 135 16.91 -23.52 19.22
N PHE A 136 15.64 -23.13 19.30
CA PHE A 136 14.77 -23.40 20.45
C PHE A 136 14.68 -24.90 20.76
N TYR A 137 14.50 -25.77 19.76
CA TYR A 137 14.45 -27.22 20.00
C TYR A 137 15.79 -27.82 20.45
N ARG A 138 16.89 -27.11 20.26
CA ARG A 138 18.23 -27.53 20.68
C ARG A 138 18.64 -26.99 22.05
N ILE A 139 17.80 -26.19 22.70
CA ILE A 139 18.13 -25.50 23.95
C ILE A 139 18.58 -26.46 25.06
N LYS A 140 17.94 -27.62 25.14
CA LYS A 140 18.29 -28.67 26.13
C LYS A 140 19.68 -29.30 25.89
N GLU A 141 20.21 -29.24 24.67
CA GLU A 141 21.57 -29.72 24.35
C GLU A 141 22.66 -28.85 25.04
N PHE A 142 22.29 -27.64 25.46
CA PHE A 142 23.17 -26.69 26.13
C PHE A 142 22.89 -26.57 27.64
N GLY A 143 22.11 -27.52 28.20
CA GLY A 143 21.82 -27.54 29.65
C GLY A 143 20.89 -26.43 30.12
N CYS A 144 20.13 -25.77 29.20
CA CYS A 144 19.14 -24.76 29.54
C CYS A 144 17.73 -25.32 29.39
N GLU A 145 16.87 -25.03 30.37
CA GLU A 145 15.44 -25.39 30.29
C GLU A 145 14.64 -24.25 29.65
N PRO A 146 13.64 -24.59 28.81
CA PRO A 146 12.79 -23.58 28.20
C PRO A 146 12.00 -22.81 29.26
N THR A 147 12.05 -21.48 29.20
CA THR A 147 11.25 -20.59 30.05
C THR A 147 10.16 -19.88 29.21
N VAL A 148 9.13 -19.32 29.88
CA VAL A 148 8.07 -18.54 29.21
C VAL A 148 8.68 -17.36 28.42
N LYS A 149 9.78 -16.77 28.92
CA LYS A 149 10.49 -15.69 28.26
C LYS A 149 11.05 -16.15 26.90
N ILE A 150 11.75 -17.28 26.87
CA ILE A 150 12.29 -17.86 25.62
C ILE A 150 11.17 -18.21 24.64
N TYR A 151 10.09 -18.83 25.13
CA TYR A 151 8.90 -19.11 24.30
C TYR A 151 8.35 -17.85 23.65
N ASN A 152 8.23 -16.75 24.40
CA ASN A 152 7.70 -15.49 23.87
C ASN A 152 8.59 -14.91 22.76
N TYR A 153 9.92 -14.96 22.90
CA TYR A 153 10.83 -14.53 21.82
C TYR A 153 10.72 -15.39 20.56
N VAL A 154 10.54 -16.71 20.70
CA VAL A 154 10.31 -17.61 19.57
C VAL A 154 8.96 -17.34 18.90
N LEU A 155 7.92 -17.15 19.68
CA LEU A 155 6.58 -16.82 19.16
C LEU A 155 6.58 -15.48 18.41
N ASP A 156 7.29 -14.47 18.91
CA ASP A 156 7.41 -13.16 18.27
C ASP A 156 8.23 -13.24 16.98
N ALA A 157 9.31 -14.03 16.95
CA ALA A 157 10.08 -14.31 15.74
C ALA A 157 9.24 -14.99 14.66
N LEU A 158 8.40 -15.97 15.01
CA LEU A 158 7.49 -16.63 14.10
C LEU A 158 6.37 -15.69 13.61
N LEU A 159 5.90 -14.80 14.49
CA LEU A 159 4.89 -13.79 14.16
C LEU A 159 5.43 -12.76 13.15
N SER A 160 6.69 -12.35 13.26
CA SER A 160 7.30 -11.39 12.34
C SER A 160 7.39 -11.94 10.91
N GLU A 161 7.60 -13.25 10.76
CA GLU A 161 7.62 -13.96 9.47
C GLU A 161 6.23 -14.40 8.97
N ASN A 162 5.15 -14.05 9.68
CA ASN A 162 3.78 -14.48 9.36
C ASN A 162 3.58 -16.02 9.33
N ARG A 163 4.37 -16.78 10.12
CA ARG A 163 4.28 -18.25 10.20
C ARG A 163 3.22 -18.71 11.21
N PHE A 164 1.97 -18.30 10.98
CA PHE A 164 0.86 -18.50 11.92
C PHE A 164 0.57 -19.97 12.24
N SER A 165 0.81 -20.87 11.30
CA SER A 165 0.59 -22.32 11.49
C SER A 165 1.47 -22.94 12.58
N MET A 166 2.62 -22.32 12.87
CA MET A 166 3.57 -22.81 13.88
C MET A 166 3.34 -22.22 15.27
N ILE A 167 2.63 -21.09 15.38
CA ILE A 167 2.43 -20.37 16.64
C ILE A 167 1.61 -21.21 17.63
N TYR A 168 0.49 -21.78 17.21
CA TYR A 168 -0.38 -22.56 18.08
C TYR A 168 0.27 -23.85 18.64
N PRO A 169 0.99 -24.65 17.84
CA PRO A 169 1.76 -25.77 18.37
C PRO A 169 2.80 -25.38 19.45
N ILE A 170 3.51 -24.26 19.26
CA ILE A 170 4.49 -23.77 20.24
C ILE A 170 3.80 -23.30 21.52
N TYR A 171 2.68 -22.61 21.42
CA TYR A 171 1.87 -22.22 22.57
C TYR A 171 1.40 -23.44 23.39
N ASN A 172 0.97 -24.52 22.71
CA ASN A 172 0.60 -25.76 23.40
C ASN A 172 1.79 -26.42 24.12
N ASN A 173 3.01 -26.25 23.63
CA ASN A 173 4.19 -26.77 24.30
C ASN A 173 4.45 -26.05 25.63
N ILE A 174 4.12 -24.75 25.77
CA ILE A 174 4.21 -24.04 27.05
C ILE A 174 3.41 -24.79 28.13
N LYS A 175 2.16 -25.15 27.83
CA LYS A 175 1.28 -25.89 28.74
C LYS A 175 1.78 -27.31 29.03
N ARG A 176 2.38 -27.98 28.02
CA ARG A 176 2.94 -29.33 28.16
C ARG A 176 4.21 -29.36 29.01
N ASP A 177 5.01 -28.30 28.94
CA ASP A 177 6.22 -28.16 29.75
C ASP A 177 5.89 -27.69 31.19
N GLY A 178 4.58 -27.58 31.55
CA GLY A 178 4.12 -27.17 32.88
C GLY A 178 4.30 -25.68 33.17
N LEU A 179 4.50 -24.86 32.13
CA LEU A 179 4.67 -23.42 32.25
C LEU A 179 3.33 -22.71 32.07
N GLU A 180 3.12 -21.61 32.80
CA GLU A 180 1.93 -20.78 32.65
C GLU A 180 2.18 -19.63 31.68
N PRO A 181 1.35 -19.49 30.60
CA PRO A 181 1.43 -18.32 29.72
C PRO A 181 1.20 -17.04 30.51
N ASN A 182 1.94 -15.99 30.17
CA ASN A 182 1.84 -14.67 30.81
C ASN A 182 1.20 -13.63 29.85
N LEU A 183 0.98 -12.40 30.34
CA LEU A 183 0.38 -11.30 29.56
C LEU A 183 1.07 -11.06 28.20
N PRO A 184 2.43 -10.98 28.09
CA PRO A 184 3.10 -10.94 26.79
C PRO A 184 2.79 -12.12 25.87
N THR A 185 2.68 -13.35 26.39
CA THR A 185 2.30 -14.53 25.58
C THR A 185 0.92 -14.32 24.93
N TYR A 186 -0.07 -13.91 25.71
CA TYR A 186 -1.42 -13.62 25.20
C TYR A 186 -1.40 -12.49 24.17
N ASN A 187 -0.65 -11.41 24.39
CA ASN A 187 -0.54 -10.31 23.45
C ASN A 187 0.09 -10.73 22.11
N ILE A 188 1.06 -11.64 22.11
CA ILE A 188 1.64 -12.21 20.88
C ILE A 188 0.60 -13.07 20.14
N LEU A 189 -0.15 -13.89 20.86
CA LEU A 189 -1.23 -14.69 20.27
C LEU A 189 -2.35 -13.82 19.67
N LEU A 190 -2.77 -12.77 20.38
CA LEU A 190 -3.74 -11.80 19.86
C LEU A 190 -3.23 -11.14 18.56
N LYS A 191 -1.97 -10.69 18.54
CA LYS A 191 -1.33 -10.14 17.32
C LYS A 191 -1.32 -11.16 16.18
N ALA A 192 -1.03 -12.43 16.47
CA ALA A 192 -1.01 -13.50 15.48
C ALA A 192 -2.40 -13.78 14.89
N LEU A 193 -3.42 -13.85 15.73
CA LEU A 193 -4.81 -14.05 15.31
C LEU A 193 -5.31 -12.86 14.48
N CYS A 194 -5.01 -11.65 14.92
CA CYS A 194 -5.35 -10.42 14.20
C CYS A 194 -4.67 -10.32 12.83
N LYS A 195 -3.37 -10.61 12.73
CA LYS A 195 -2.66 -10.65 11.43
C LYS A 195 -3.20 -11.73 10.49
N ASN A 196 -3.73 -12.83 11.04
CA ASN A 196 -4.33 -13.93 10.26
C ASN A 196 -5.84 -13.72 10.02
N ASN A 197 -6.36 -12.52 10.23
CA ASN A 197 -7.77 -12.13 10.02
C ASN A 197 -8.80 -12.97 10.83
N LYS A 198 -8.38 -13.59 11.95
CA LYS A 198 -9.24 -14.40 12.82
C LYS A 198 -9.71 -13.62 14.04
N ILE A 199 -10.42 -12.52 13.80
CA ILE A 199 -10.82 -11.58 14.86
C ILE A 199 -11.77 -12.21 15.87
N ASP A 200 -12.73 -13.01 15.45
CA ASP A 200 -13.69 -13.66 16.36
C ASP A 200 -12.98 -14.57 17.37
N VAL A 201 -11.92 -15.25 16.95
CA VAL A 201 -11.09 -16.08 17.82
C VAL A 201 -10.23 -15.20 18.74
N ALA A 202 -9.75 -14.05 18.26
CA ALA A 202 -9.02 -13.09 19.09
C ALA A 202 -9.90 -12.50 20.20
N CYS A 203 -11.14 -12.16 19.90
CA CYS A 203 -12.11 -11.69 20.91
C CYS A 203 -12.43 -12.77 21.96
N LYS A 204 -12.54 -14.04 21.55
CA LYS A 204 -12.69 -15.16 22.50
C LYS A 204 -11.47 -15.31 23.39
N LEU A 205 -10.27 -15.22 22.82
CA LEU A 205 -9.02 -15.28 23.58
C LEU A 205 -8.88 -14.11 24.58
N LEU A 206 -9.34 -12.91 24.21
CA LEU A 206 -9.37 -11.75 25.11
C LEU A 206 -10.25 -12.02 26.36
N ASN A 207 -11.43 -12.66 26.18
CA ASN A 207 -12.31 -13.02 27.28
C ASN A 207 -11.73 -14.19 28.10
N GLU A 208 -11.11 -15.19 27.45
CA GLU A 208 -10.45 -16.33 28.13
C GLU A 208 -9.31 -15.84 29.04
N MET A 209 -8.46 -14.95 28.54
CA MET A 209 -7.36 -14.32 29.27
C MET A 209 -7.86 -13.65 30.56
N ALA A 210 -8.97 -12.91 30.50
CA ALA A 210 -9.57 -12.27 31.64
C ALA A 210 -10.10 -13.33 32.67
N SER A 211 -10.67 -14.45 32.19
CA SER A 211 -11.18 -15.52 33.05
C SER A 211 -10.09 -16.30 33.78
N VAL A 212 -8.87 -16.35 33.20
CA VAL A 212 -7.69 -16.99 33.82
C VAL A 212 -6.98 -16.07 34.82
N GLY A 213 -7.43 -14.81 34.96
CA GLY A 213 -6.87 -13.85 35.91
C GLY A 213 -5.86 -12.84 35.31
N TYR A 214 -5.63 -12.89 34.03
CA TYR A 214 -4.82 -11.88 33.33
C TYR A 214 -5.73 -10.79 32.75
N ALA A 215 -5.81 -9.64 33.41
CA ALA A 215 -6.56 -8.49 32.88
C ALA A 215 -5.95 -8.01 31.55
N PRO A 216 -6.76 -7.94 30.46
CA PRO A 216 -6.29 -7.36 29.20
C PRO A 216 -5.79 -5.93 29.38
N ASP A 217 -4.67 -5.60 28.78
CA ASP A 217 -4.04 -4.29 28.83
C ASP A 217 -4.35 -3.43 27.58
N ALA A 218 -3.83 -2.21 27.56
CA ALA A 218 -3.97 -1.30 26.42
C ALA A 218 -3.45 -1.93 25.11
N VAL A 219 -2.41 -2.76 25.18
CA VAL A 219 -1.84 -3.43 23.99
C VAL A 219 -2.79 -4.48 23.45
N SER A 220 -3.43 -5.27 24.34
CA SER A 220 -4.45 -6.27 23.99
C SER A 220 -5.61 -5.63 23.22
N TYR A 221 -6.21 -4.58 23.78
CA TYR A 221 -7.34 -3.88 23.16
C TYR A 221 -6.94 -3.17 21.87
N THR A 222 -5.84 -2.40 21.87
CA THR A 222 -5.38 -1.68 20.68
C THR A 222 -5.07 -2.62 19.52
N THR A 223 -4.54 -3.81 19.80
CA THR A 223 -4.24 -4.82 18.76
C THR A 223 -5.51 -5.29 18.06
N ILE A 224 -6.56 -5.63 18.82
CA ILE A 224 -7.83 -6.10 18.23
C ILE A 224 -8.55 -4.96 17.53
N ILE A 225 -8.68 -3.79 18.17
CA ILE A 225 -9.35 -2.61 17.62
C ILE A 225 -8.69 -2.19 16.30
N SER A 226 -7.35 -2.07 16.24
CA SER A 226 -6.63 -1.74 15.01
C SER A 226 -6.87 -2.76 13.90
N SER A 227 -7.01 -4.04 14.25
CA SER A 227 -7.29 -5.10 13.27
C SER A 227 -8.74 -5.06 12.78
N MET A 228 -9.71 -4.82 13.66
CA MET A 228 -11.12 -4.63 13.29
C MET A 228 -11.28 -3.44 12.35
N CYS A 229 -10.63 -2.32 12.66
CA CYS A 229 -10.62 -1.13 11.81
C CYS A 229 -10.05 -1.41 10.40
N LYS A 230 -8.97 -2.19 10.31
CA LYS A 230 -8.38 -2.58 9.01
C LYS A 230 -9.30 -3.46 8.15
N LEU A 231 -10.21 -4.18 8.76
CA LEU A 231 -11.21 -5.01 8.08
C LEU A 231 -12.55 -4.28 7.83
N GLY A 232 -12.61 -2.97 8.06
CA GLY A 232 -13.82 -2.18 7.87
C GLY A 232 -14.89 -2.36 8.96
N LYS A 233 -14.57 -3.02 10.10
CA LYS A 233 -15.47 -3.24 11.23
C LYS A 233 -15.31 -2.17 12.30
N VAL A 234 -15.40 -0.90 11.89
CA VAL A 234 -15.04 0.23 12.78
C VAL A 234 -16.07 0.45 13.89
N GLU A 235 -17.36 0.20 13.62
CA GLU A 235 -18.43 0.33 14.64
C GLU A 235 -18.31 -0.75 15.72
N GLU A 236 -18.06 -2.02 15.35
CA GLU A 236 -17.79 -3.10 16.29
C GLU A 236 -16.53 -2.80 17.15
N ALA A 237 -15.50 -2.20 16.51
CA ALA A 237 -14.28 -1.76 17.19
C ALA A 237 -14.58 -0.66 18.24
N ARG A 238 -15.47 0.28 17.90
CA ARG A 238 -15.94 1.32 18.83
C ARG A 238 -16.65 0.74 20.04
N GLU A 239 -17.55 -0.22 19.84
CA GLU A 239 -18.22 -0.91 20.95
C GLU A 239 -17.24 -1.65 21.88
N LEU A 240 -16.22 -2.30 21.31
CA LEU A 240 -15.17 -2.94 22.09
C LEU A 240 -14.33 -1.92 22.88
N ALA A 241 -14.01 -0.79 22.28
CA ALA A 241 -13.23 0.29 22.90
C ALA A 241 -13.98 0.93 24.09
N MET A 242 -15.32 0.98 24.06
CA MET A 242 -16.12 1.50 25.18
C MET A 242 -15.87 0.75 26.49
N ARG A 243 -15.38 -0.50 26.43
CA ARG A 243 -15.02 -1.31 27.62
C ARG A 243 -13.67 -0.91 28.22
N TYR A 244 -12.85 -0.16 27.49
CA TYR A 244 -11.50 0.24 27.91
C TYR A 244 -11.14 1.65 27.43
N ARG A 245 -11.87 2.65 27.95
CA ARG A 245 -11.76 4.07 27.52
C ARG A 245 -10.54 4.85 28.06
N SER A 246 -9.76 4.28 28.97
CA SER A 246 -8.77 5.02 29.74
C SER A 246 -7.39 5.20 29.08
N HIS A 247 -7.25 4.99 27.77
CA HIS A 247 -5.93 5.00 27.12
C HIS A 247 -5.91 5.69 25.76
N VAL A 248 -5.00 6.67 25.59
CA VAL A 248 -4.73 7.40 24.32
C VAL A 248 -4.55 6.45 23.13
N SER A 249 -3.87 5.30 23.33
CA SER A 249 -3.60 4.34 22.25
C SER A 249 -4.88 3.71 21.67
N VAL A 250 -5.92 3.52 22.47
CA VAL A 250 -7.22 2.98 22.03
C VAL A 250 -7.94 4.01 21.16
N TYR A 251 -8.00 5.27 21.61
CA TYR A 251 -8.54 6.36 20.80
C TYR A 251 -7.78 6.55 19.49
N ASN A 252 -6.44 6.49 19.53
CA ASN A 252 -5.63 6.55 18.32
C ASN A 252 -5.94 5.42 17.33
N ALA A 253 -6.20 4.20 17.82
CA ALA A 253 -6.58 3.09 16.95
C ALA A 253 -7.95 3.31 16.28
N LEU A 254 -8.94 3.83 17.02
CA LEU A 254 -10.26 4.19 16.47
C LEU A 254 -10.19 5.35 15.49
N ILE A 255 -9.52 6.45 15.86
CA ILE A 255 -9.32 7.60 14.98
C ILE A 255 -8.66 7.16 13.67
N SER A 256 -7.64 6.28 13.74
CA SER A 256 -7.02 5.70 12.54
C SER A 256 -8.02 4.90 11.69
N GLY A 257 -8.93 4.16 12.33
CA GLY A 257 -9.98 3.41 11.65
C GLY A 257 -10.98 4.30 10.93
N PHE A 258 -11.55 5.28 11.63
CA PHE A 258 -12.49 6.23 11.04
C PHE A 258 -11.85 7.10 9.95
N CYS A 259 -10.59 7.50 10.14
CA CYS A 259 -9.81 8.17 9.10
C CYS A 259 -9.59 7.29 7.86
N GLY A 260 -9.40 5.98 8.04
CA GLY A 260 -9.29 5.02 6.93
C GLY A 260 -10.57 4.88 6.10
N GLU A 261 -11.74 5.08 6.71
CA GLU A 261 -13.04 5.10 6.04
C GLU A 261 -13.49 6.52 5.61
N TYR A 262 -12.64 7.53 5.75
CA TYR A 262 -12.96 8.94 5.50
C TYR A 262 -14.16 9.49 6.30
N LYS A 263 -14.50 8.87 7.43
CA LYS A 263 -15.53 9.33 8.37
C LYS A 263 -14.98 10.40 9.31
N LEU A 264 -14.76 11.59 8.77
CA LEU A 264 -14.10 12.70 9.48
C LEU A 264 -14.89 13.20 10.69
N LYS A 265 -16.24 13.24 10.60
CA LYS A 265 -17.10 13.70 11.70
C LYS A 265 -16.91 12.83 12.94
N GLU A 266 -16.88 11.53 12.77
CA GLU A 266 -16.68 10.54 13.82
C GLU A 266 -15.26 10.63 14.41
N ALA A 267 -14.23 10.84 13.55
CA ALA A 267 -12.86 11.03 14.00
C ALA A 267 -12.69 12.29 14.87
N PHE A 268 -13.34 13.41 14.49
CA PHE A 268 -13.37 14.62 15.33
C PHE A 268 -14.18 14.43 16.61
N GLY A 269 -15.31 13.70 16.55
CA GLY A 269 -16.09 13.35 17.73
C GLY A 269 -15.27 12.57 18.75
N LEU A 270 -14.43 11.63 18.31
CA LEU A 270 -13.51 10.89 19.19
C LEU A 270 -12.41 11.77 19.79
N LEU A 271 -11.92 12.77 19.04
CA LEU A 271 -10.97 13.75 19.55
C LEU A 271 -11.59 14.59 20.68
N ASP A 272 -12.85 15.00 20.51
CA ASP A 272 -13.57 15.76 21.53
C ASP A 272 -13.94 14.88 22.75
N GLU A 273 -14.37 13.62 22.53
CA GLU A 273 -14.58 12.64 23.63
C GLU A 273 -13.31 12.44 24.45
N MET A 274 -12.16 12.30 23.79
CA MET A 274 -10.85 12.13 24.43
C MET A 274 -10.51 13.32 25.34
N LEU A 275 -10.75 14.55 24.88
CA LEU A 275 -10.53 15.76 25.66
C LEU A 275 -11.50 15.88 26.86
N VAL A 276 -12.77 15.48 26.69
CA VAL A 276 -13.78 15.45 27.77
C VAL A 276 -13.40 14.44 28.86
N GLU A 277 -12.81 13.30 28.49
CA GLU A 277 -12.33 12.29 29.45
C GLU A 277 -10.99 12.67 30.10
N GLY A 278 -10.42 13.85 29.80
CA GLY A 278 -9.16 14.33 30.36
C GLY A 278 -7.92 13.63 29.80
N LEU A 279 -8.04 13.03 28.62
CA LEU A 279 -6.92 12.42 27.90
C LEU A 279 -6.36 13.42 26.89
N ASP A 280 -5.12 13.80 27.06
CA ASP A 280 -4.47 14.73 26.12
C ASP A 280 -4.11 14.04 24.81
N PRO A 281 -4.58 14.55 23.64
CA PRO A 281 -4.18 14.07 22.34
C PRO A 281 -2.67 14.24 22.14
N ASP A 282 -2.02 13.19 21.65
CA ASP A 282 -0.58 13.18 21.36
C ASP A 282 -0.27 13.59 19.91
N VAL A 283 1.01 13.71 19.60
CA VAL A 283 1.51 14.01 18.23
C VAL A 283 0.94 13.04 17.21
N ARG A 284 0.74 11.78 17.59
CA ARG A 284 0.21 10.74 16.72
C ARG A 284 -1.27 10.96 16.41
N THR A 285 -2.07 11.34 17.42
CA THR A 285 -3.50 11.68 17.26
C THR A 285 -3.68 12.77 16.21
N TYR A 286 -3.01 13.91 16.39
CA TYR A 286 -3.11 15.04 15.45
C TYR A 286 -2.59 14.70 14.06
N SER A 287 -1.44 13.99 13.98
CA SER A 287 -0.84 13.63 12.70
C SER A 287 -1.71 12.69 11.87
N MET A 288 -2.47 11.77 12.50
CA MET A 288 -3.42 10.89 11.80
C MET A 288 -4.58 11.67 11.19
N ILE A 289 -5.16 12.61 11.95
CA ILE A 289 -6.25 13.47 11.45
C ILE A 289 -5.74 14.36 10.30
N ILE A 290 -4.56 14.99 10.47
CA ILE A 290 -3.92 15.80 9.42
C ILE A 290 -3.67 14.93 8.17
N SER A 291 -3.19 13.71 8.31
CA SER A 291 -2.94 12.80 7.18
C SER A 291 -4.22 12.43 6.43
N CYS A 292 -5.31 12.21 7.15
CA CYS A 292 -6.62 11.92 6.56
C CYS A 292 -7.15 13.13 5.78
N LEU A 293 -7.19 14.29 6.38
CA LEU A 293 -7.63 15.55 5.76
C LEU A 293 -6.79 15.90 4.53
N SER A 294 -5.47 15.77 4.65
CA SER A 294 -4.52 16.00 3.56
C SER A 294 -4.74 15.03 2.39
N SER A 295 -5.03 13.76 2.68
CA SER A 295 -5.33 12.77 1.63
C SER A 295 -6.67 13.05 0.93
N ALA A 296 -7.62 13.70 1.62
CA ALA A 296 -8.88 14.17 1.05
C ALA A 296 -8.75 15.53 0.32
N GLY A 297 -7.55 16.11 0.27
CA GLY A 297 -7.29 17.44 -0.33
C GLY A 297 -7.82 18.62 0.49
N ASN A 298 -8.28 18.39 1.72
CA ASN A 298 -8.80 19.45 2.59
C ASN A 298 -7.68 20.09 3.41
N VAL A 299 -6.92 20.96 2.75
CA VAL A 299 -5.71 21.56 3.30
C VAL A 299 -6.03 22.57 4.40
N GLU A 300 -7.11 23.36 4.28
CA GLU A 300 -7.51 24.38 5.24
C GLU A 300 -7.83 23.77 6.62
N LEU A 301 -8.59 22.68 6.65
CA LEU A 301 -8.86 21.95 7.89
C LEU A 301 -7.59 21.28 8.44
N SER A 302 -6.69 20.79 7.57
CA SER A 302 -5.40 20.26 8.00
C SER A 302 -4.57 21.31 8.75
N LEU A 303 -4.57 22.55 8.25
CA LEU A 303 -3.89 23.68 8.91
C LEU A 303 -4.55 24.08 10.22
N ALA A 304 -5.89 24.05 10.31
CA ALA A 304 -6.60 24.31 11.56
C ALA A 304 -6.24 23.27 12.64
N VAL A 305 -6.15 21.99 12.26
CA VAL A 305 -5.72 20.90 13.17
C VAL A 305 -4.24 21.08 13.56
N LEU A 306 -3.37 21.50 12.63
CA LEU A 306 -1.98 21.83 12.93
C LEU A 306 -1.88 22.97 13.95
N ALA A 307 -2.69 24.03 13.81
CA ALA A 307 -2.74 25.13 14.77
C ALA A 307 -3.20 24.63 16.15
N LYS A 308 -4.24 23.79 16.22
CA LYS A 308 -4.69 23.15 17.47
C LYS A 308 -3.58 22.31 18.12
N MET A 309 -2.80 21.56 17.30
CA MET A 309 -1.65 20.78 17.75
C MET A 309 -0.60 21.66 18.45
N PHE A 310 -0.26 22.83 17.89
CA PHE A 310 0.66 23.78 18.51
C PHE A 310 0.11 24.35 19.83
N VAL A 311 -1.18 24.72 19.85
CA VAL A 311 -1.84 25.24 21.06
C VAL A 311 -1.83 24.19 22.18
N SER A 312 -1.96 22.91 21.85
CA SER A 312 -1.86 21.78 22.80
C SER A 312 -0.40 21.44 23.20
N GLY A 313 0.59 22.25 22.80
CA GLY A 313 2.00 22.00 23.13
C GLY A 313 2.66 20.83 22.38
N CYS A 314 2.00 20.27 21.39
CA CYS A 314 2.52 19.18 20.56
C CYS A 314 3.31 19.74 19.38
N SER A 315 4.61 19.42 19.29
CA SER A 315 5.46 19.80 18.15
C SER A 315 5.23 18.85 16.97
N PRO A 316 5.01 19.37 15.75
CA PRO A 316 4.93 18.55 14.54
C PRO A 316 6.20 17.76 14.30
N ASN A 317 6.04 16.53 13.81
CA ASN A 317 7.15 15.68 13.41
C ASN A 317 7.25 15.55 11.88
N ILE A 318 8.24 14.83 11.39
CA ILE A 318 8.46 14.56 9.95
C ILE A 318 7.21 13.99 9.29
N TYR A 319 6.45 13.12 9.99
CA TYR A 319 5.23 12.52 9.46
C TYR A 319 4.12 13.57 9.27
N THR A 320 3.97 14.50 10.23
CA THR A 320 3.00 15.61 10.14
C THR A 320 3.31 16.51 8.93
N PHE A 321 4.59 16.93 8.77
CA PHE A 321 5.02 17.72 7.62
C PHE A 321 4.84 16.97 6.30
N SER A 322 5.25 15.71 6.22
CA SER A 322 5.07 14.88 5.02
C SER A 322 3.60 14.75 4.61
N SER A 323 2.70 14.63 5.60
CA SER A 323 1.26 14.55 5.35
C SER A 323 0.70 15.86 4.79
N LEU A 324 1.12 17.02 5.32
CA LEU A 324 0.73 18.33 4.81
C LEU A 324 1.27 18.57 3.40
N ILE A 325 2.54 18.30 3.16
CA ILE A 325 3.17 18.40 1.84
C ILE A 325 2.38 17.55 0.82
N LYS A 326 2.03 16.30 1.19
CA LYS A 326 1.19 15.44 0.36
C LYS A 326 -0.16 16.08 0.06
N GLY A 327 -0.81 16.66 1.08
CA GLY A 327 -2.11 17.32 0.95
C GLY A 327 -2.08 18.49 -0.03
N TYR A 328 -1.05 19.33 0.04
CA TYR A 328 -0.86 20.44 -0.91
C TYR A 328 -0.67 19.94 -2.34
N PHE A 329 0.11 18.87 -2.56
CA PHE A 329 0.25 18.26 -3.89
C PHE A 329 -1.06 17.67 -4.40
N VAL A 330 -1.86 17.02 -3.54
CA VAL A 330 -3.19 16.49 -3.90
C VAL A 330 -4.14 17.63 -4.29
N ALA A 331 -4.06 18.77 -3.62
CA ALA A 331 -4.84 19.97 -3.93
C ALA A 331 -4.30 20.76 -5.14
N GLY A 332 -3.22 20.30 -5.80
CA GLY A 332 -2.60 21.01 -6.92
C GLY A 332 -1.79 22.26 -6.55
N ARG A 333 -1.61 22.52 -5.26
CA ARG A 333 -0.95 23.74 -4.72
C ARG A 333 0.55 23.49 -4.50
N VAL A 334 1.28 23.37 -5.62
CA VAL A 334 2.67 22.94 -5.62
C VAL A 334 3.61 23.92 -4.90
N HIS A 335 3.39 25.25 -5.03
CA HIS A 335 4.25 26.26 -4.39
C HIS A 335 4.18 26.16 -2.87
N GLU A 336 2.98 26.05 -2.32
CA GLU A 336 2.78 25.92 -0.88
C GLU A 336 3.33 24.58 -0.34
N ALA A 337 3.32 23.51 -1.13
CA ALA A 337 3.97 22.27 -0.77
C ALA A 337 5.47 22.47 -0.51
N PHE A 338 6.15 23.25 -1.37
CA PHE A 338 7.57 23.60 -1.21
C PHE A 338 7.80 24.56 -0.03
N ASP A 339 6.88 25.47 0.25
CA ASP A 339 6.97 26.35 1.43
C ASP A 339 6.94 25.53 2.74
N PHE A 340 6.09 24.51 2.82
CA PHE A 340 6.07 23.57 3.95
C PHE A 340 7.31 22.69 4.02
N TRP A 341 7.85 22.26 2.88
CA TRP A 341 9.14 21.58 2.84
C TRP A 341 10.26 22.45 3.40
N ASN A 342 10.38 23.68 2.92
CA ASN A 342 11.38 24.63 3.40
C ASN A 342 11.19 24.97 4.89
N ARG A 343 9.94 25.01 5.37
CA ARG A 343 9.63 25.21 6.78
C ARG A 343 10.11 24.02 7.62
N MET A 344 9.87 22.79 7.17
CA MET A 344 10.34 21.58 7.84
C MET A 344 11.86 21.59 8.04
N ILE A 345 12.62 21.97 6.99
CA ILE A 345 14.09 22.09 7.06
C ILE A 345 14.51 23.20 8.04
N ARG A 346 13.82 24.36 8.01
CA ARG A 346 14.10 25.47 8.97
C ARG A 346 13.83 25.10 10.42
N GLU A 347 12.89 24.22 10.68
CA GLU A 347 12.61 23.68 12.02
C GLU A 347 13.63 22.58 12.45
N GLY A 348 14.67 22.32 11.64
CA GLY A 348 15.74 21.37 11.94
C GLY A 348 15.38 19.90 11.68
N LEU A 349 14.30 19.64 10.96
CA LEU A 349 13.89 18.29 10.56
C LEU A 349 14.52 17.93 9.21
N GLU A 350 15.47 16.99 9.22
CA GLU A 350 16.09 16.51 7.99
C GLU A 350 15.13 15.65 7.18
N ALA A 351 15.07 15.90 5.86
CA ALA A 351 14.22 15.13 4.97
C ALA A 351 14.77 13.69 4.83
N ASN A 352 13.93 12.72 5.16
CA ASN A 352 14.23 11.31 4.95
C ASN A 352 13.69 10.80 3.60
N VAL A 353 13.99 9.55 3.25
CA VAL A 353 13.53 8.89 2.01
C VAL A 353 12.02 9.00 1.81
N VAL A 354 11.22 8.98 2.88
CA VAL A 354 9.74 9.06 2.79
C VAL A 354 9.30 10.45 2.34
N VAL A 355 9.89 11.52 2.87
CA VAL A 355 9.58 12.90 2.48
C VAL A 355 9.97 13.14 1.02
N TYR A 356 11.20 12.74 0.62
CA TYR A 356 11.63 12.84 -0.78
C TYR A 356 10.67 12.11 -1.71
N ASN A 357 10.27 10.88 -1.38
CA ASN A 357 9.32 10.12 -2.18
C ASN A 357 7.93 10.80 -2.25
N THR A 358 7.49 11.44 -1.17
CA THR A 358 6.23 12.21 -1.15
C THR A 358 6.29 13.39 -2.12
N VAL A 359 7.41 14.11 -2.15
CA VAL A 359 7.60 15.26 -3.05
C VAL A 359 7.75 14.80 -4.51
N ILE A 360 8.59 13.79 -4.79
CA ILE A 360 8.74 13.20 -6.12
C ILE A 360 7.38 12.74 -6.66
N HIS A 361 6.62 11.98 -5.86
CA HIS A 361 5.29 11.51 -6.25
C HIS A 361 4.32 12.67 -6.49
N GLY A 362 4.32 13.67 -5.61
CA GLY A 362 3.46 14.84 -5.71
C GLY A 362 3.75 15.68 -6.96
N LEU A 363 5.02 15.88 -7.32
CA LEU A 363 5.43 16.56 -8.55
C LEU A 363 4.99 15.78 -9.80
N CYS A 364 5.18 14.45 -9.79
CA CYS A 364 4.74 13.57 -10.88
C CYS A 364 3.21 13.58 -11.05
N LEU A 365 2.44 13.67 -9.94
CA LEU A 365 0.98 13.81 -10.01
C LEU A 365 0.55 15.11 -10.69
N ASN A 366 1.29 16.20 -10.47
CA ASN A 366 1.02 17.53 -11.03
C ASN A 366 1.70 17.78 -12.39
N GLY A 367 2.23 16.74 -13.05
CA GLY A 367 2.84 16.83 -14.37
C GLY A 367 4.23 17.51 -14.41
N LYS A 368 4.83 17.79 -13.23
CA LYS A 368 6.13 18.46 -13.10
C LYS A 368 7.28 17.43 -12.98
N VAL A 369 7.41 16.59 -13.99
CA VAL A 369 8.34 15.44 -13.93
C VAL A 369 9.80 15.89 -13.93
N SER A 370 10.16 16.97 -14.63
CA SER A 370 11.52 17.54 -14.63
C SER A 370 11.97 18.01 -13.24
N GLU A 371 11.06 18.66 -12.50
CA GLU A 371 11.31 19.06 -11.12
C GLU A 371 11.46 17.82 -10.21
N ALA A 372 10.66 16.76 -10.44
CA ALA A 372 10.76 15.50 -9.70
C ALA A 372 12.12 14.80 -9.90
N VAL A 373 12.66 14.83 -11.12
CA VAL A 373 14.01 14.33 -11.40
C VAL A 373 15.08 15.15 -10.66
N SER A 374 14.97 16.48 -10.66
CA SER A 374 15.89 17.34 -9.90
C SER A 374 15.86 17.04 -8.40
N VAL A 375 14.67 16.81 -7.82
CA VAL A 375 14.53 16.41 -6.41
C VAL A 375 15.13 15.03 -6.16
N SER A 376 15.06 14.10 -7.11
CA SER A 376 15.72 12.79 -6.98
C SER A 376 17.25 12.90 -6.99
N CYS A 377 17.82 13.82 -7.77
CA CYS A 377 19.26 14.10 -7.73
C CYS A 377 19.68 14.74 -6.41
N GLN A 378 18.89 15.71 -5.91
CA GLN A 378 19.13 16.33 -4.60
C GLN A 378 19.04 15.32 -3.45
N MET A 379 18.16 14.32 -3.57
CA MET A 379 18.07 13.21 -2.60
C MET A 379 19.38 12.43 -2.53
N GLU A 380 20.00 12.12 -3.68
CA GLU A 380 21.29 11.42 -3.77
C GLU A 380 22.43 12.28 -3.18
N GLU A 381 22.48 13.59 -3.51
CA GLU A 381 23.45 14.55 -3.00
C GLU A 381 23.43 14.68 -1.48
N ASN A 382 22.23 14.59 -0.88
CA ASN A 382 22.04 14.62 0.58
C ASN A 382 22.22 13.25 1.25
N GLY A 383 22.81 12.27 0.58
CA GLY A 383 23.11 10.96 1.13
C GLY A 383 21.91 10.01 1.29
N CYS A 384 20.73 10.41 0.80
CA CYS A 384 19.54 9.57 0.76
C CYS A 384 19.50 8.79 -0.55
N THR A 385 19.75 7.50 -0.54
CA THR A 385 19.67 6.67 -1.76
C THR A 385 18.23 6.48 -2.22
N PRO A 386 17.91 6.79 -3.51
CA PRO A 386 16.61 6.48 -4.09
C PRO A 386 16.31 4.98 -4.01
N ASN A 387 15.08 4.65 -3.69
CA ASN A 387 14.62 3.27 -3.58
C ASN A 387 13.61 2.92 -4.70
N VAL A 388 13.11 1.70 -4.66
CA VAL A 388 12.11 1.21 -5.64
C VAL A 388 10.91 2.15 -5.75
N THR A 389 10.46 2.77 -4.65
CA THR A 389 9.33 3.71 -4.64
C THR A 389 9.66 5.00 -5.36
N SER A 390 10.89 5.55 -5.18
CA SER A 390 11.36 6.74 -5.88
C SER A 390 11.34 6.53 -7.39
N TYR A 391 11.98 5.45 -7.86
CA TYR A 391 12.04 5.13 -9.29
C TYR A 391 10.65 4.82 -9.88
N SER A 392 9.82 4.03 -9.18
CA SER A 392 8.45 3.74 -9.64
C SER A 392 7.59 5.00 -9.78
N SER A 393 7.76 5.98 -8.88
CA SER A 393 7.04 7.26 -8.95
C SER A 393 7.48 8.09 -10.16
N LEU A 394 8.79 8.14 -10.45
CA LEU A 394 9.33 8.83 -11.62
C LEU A 394 8.87 8.16 -12.92
N ILE A 395 8.97 6.84 -13.04
CA ILE A 395 8.52 6.09 -14.21
C ILE A 395 7.02 6.33 -14.45
N ASN A 396 6.19 6.32 -13.38
CA ASN A 396 4.76 6.65 -13.49
C ASN A 396 4.53 8.11 -13.92
N GLY A 397 5.35 9.04 -13.46
CA GLY A 397 5.34 10.44 -13.92
C GLY A 397 5.61 10.55 -15.42
N PHE A 398 6.68 9.91 -15.92
CA PHE A 398 7.00 9.84 -17.34
C PHE A 398 5.92 9.12 -18.15
N ALA A 399 5.28 8.07 -17.58
CA ALA A 399 4.15 7.41 -18.22
C ALA A 399 2.98 8.37 -18.47
N LYS A 400 2.64 9.20 -17.48
CA LYS A 400 1.56 10.20 -17.62
C LYS A 400 1.89 11.30 -18.63
N SER A 401 3.15 11.72 -18.72
CA SER A 401 3.60 12.70 -19.71
C SER A 401 3.91 12.08 -21.09
N SER A 402 3.75 10.76 -21.22
CA SER A 402 4.07 10.00 -22.45
C SER A 402 5.52 10.19 -22.91
N ASP A 403 6.47 10.25 -21.96
CA ASP A 403 7.90 10.35 -22.24
C ASP A 403 8.57 8.97 -22.08
N LEU A 404 8.77 8.30 -23.21
CA LEU A 404 9.41 6.98 -23.26
C LEU A 404 10.90 7.05 -22.93
N VAL A 405 11.57 8.12 -23.34
CA VAL A 405 13.03 8.26 -23.15
C VAL A 405 13.34 8.42 -21.67
N GLY A 406 12.68 9.37 -20.99
CA GLY A 406 12.86 9.59 -19.57
C GLY A 406 12.48 8.36 -18.72
N ALA A 407 11.39 7.65 -19.10
CA ALA A 407 11.01 6.40 -18.45
C ALA A 407 12.09 5.32 -18.60
N SER A 408 12.67 5.15 -19.81
CA SER A 408 13.70 4.13 -20.09
C SER A 408 15.02 4.45 -19.38
N GLU A 409 15.42 5.70 -19.33
CA GLU A 409 16.62 6.15 -18.62
C GLU A 409 16.48 5.91 -17.10
N THR A 410 15.30 6.27 -16.54
CA THR A 410 14.99 6.03 -15.12
C THR A 410 14.96 4.54 -14.79
N TRP A 411 14.40 3.71 -15.67
CA TRP A 411 14.41 2.26 -15.56
C TRP A 411 15.83 1.69 -15.54
N ASN A 412 16.67 2.12 -16.48
CA ASN A 412 18.06 1.67 -16.54
C ASN A 412 18.84 2.10 -15.29
N LYS A 413 18.64 3.35 -14.80
CA LYS A 413 19.25 3.85 -13.56
C LYS A 413 18.81 3.01 -12.35
N MET A 414 17.54 2.60 -12.29
CA MET A 414 17.02 1.73 -11.26
C MET A 414 17.75 0.38 -11.21
N ILE A 415 17.92 -0.26 -12.38
CA ILE A 415 18.61 -1.56 -12.50
C ILE A 415 20.10 -1.42 -12.16
N THR A 416 20.79 -0.40 -12.67
CA THR A 416 22.23 -0.19 -12.42
C THR A 416 22.53 0.08 -10.96
N ASN A 417 21.60 0.70 -10.23
CA ASN A 417 21.70 0.93 -8.78
C ASN A 417 21.29 -0.29 -7.95
N GLY A 418 21.07 -1.45 -8.55
CA GLY A 418 20.73 -2.69 -7.85
C GLY A 418 19.30 -2.73 -7.29
N CYS A 419 18.44 -1.80 -7.68
CA CYS A 419 17.04 -1.78 -7.27
C CYS A 419 16.21 -2.70 -8.18
N HIS A 420 15.73 -3.83 -7.65
CA HIS A 420 14.85 -4.72 -8.41
C HIS A 420 13.47 -4.08 -8.62
N PRO A 421 12.98 -4.00 -9.87
CA PRO A 421 11.67 -3.45 -10.16
C PRO A 421 10.54 -4.22 -9.47
N ASN A 422 9.57 -3.49 -8.94
CA ASN A 422 8.35 -4.07 -8.38
C ASN A 422 7.19 -4.03 -9.40
N VAL A 423 6.05 -4.62 -9.02
CA VAL A 423 4.85 -4.65 -9.88
C VAL A 423 4.43 -3.26 -10.35
N VAL A 424 4.61 -2.22 -9.51
CA VAL A 424 4.23 -0.83 -9.87
C VAL A 424 5.14 -0.28 -10.98
N ALA A 425 6.48 -0.45 -10.85
CA ALA A 425 7.44 -0.02 -11.86
C ALA A 425 7.19 -0.70 -13.21
N TYR A 426 7.00 -2.03 -13.18
CA TYR A 426 6.66 -2.80 -14.37
C TYR A 426 5.36 -2.32 -15.03
N THR A 427 4.29 -2.15 -14.24
CA THR A 427 2.98 -1.69 -14.74
C THR A 427 3.08 -0.30 -15.37
N SER A 428 3.83 0.62 -14.74
CA SER A 428 4.06 1.96 -15.29
C SER A 428 4.84 1.91 -16.61
N MET A 429 5.82 1.01 -16.73
CA MET A 429 6.58 0.84 -17.98
C MET A 429 5.70 0.21 -19.06
N VAL A 430 4.83 -0.75 -18.73
CA VAL A 430 3.82 -1.29 -19.66
C VAL A 430 2.89 -0.17 -20.16
N ASP A 431 2.44 0.76 -19.28
CA ASP A 431 1.61 1.91 -19.69
C ASP A 431 2.34 2.80 -20.70
N VAL A 432 3.62 3.15 -20.45
CA VAL A 432 4.44 3.93 -21.38
C VAL A 432 4.54 3.25 -22.74
N LEU A 433 4.90 1.97 -22.75
CA LEU A 433 5.06 1.21 -24.01
C LEU A 433 3.73 1.13 -24.78
N CYS A 434 2.61 0.94 -24.08
CA CYS A 434 1.28 0.93 -24.69
C CYS A 434 0.92 2.27 -25.33
N ARG A 435 1.21 3.39 -24.66
CA ARG A 435 0.96 4.74 -25.21
C ARG A 435 1.77 5.02 -26.48
N HIS A 436 2.96 4.40 -26.61
CA HIS A 436 3.78 4.46 -27.80
C HIS A 436 3.51 3.34 -28.82
N CYS A 437 2.41 2.58 -28.65
CA CYS A 437 2.03 1.47 -29.52
C CYS A 437 3.05 0.33 -29.63
N MET A 438 3.97 0.19 -28.65
CA MET A 438 5.02 -0.83 -28.60
C MET A 438 4.53 -2.09 -27.86
N PHE A 439 3.44 -2.69 -28.35
CA PHE A 439 2.73 -3.76 -27.65
C PHE A 439 3.52 -5.07 -27.52
N ASP A 440 4.37 -5.40 -28.49
CA ASP A 440 5.21 -6.60 -28.42
C ASP A 440 6.23 -6.50 -27.29
N GLN A 441 6.80 -5.31 -27.09
CA GLN A 441 7.73 -5.05 -25.99
C GLN A 441 7.00 -5.03 -24.64
N ALA A 442 5.79 -4.46 -24.59
CA ALA A 442 4.96 -4.49 -23.40
C ALA A 442 4.62 -5.94 -22.97
N HIS A 443 4.26 -6.80 -23.94
CA HIS A 443 4.01 -8.22 -23.68
C HIS A 443 5.26 -8.94 -23.19
N SER A 444 6.42 -8.76 -23.86
CA SER A 444 7.68 -9.36 -23.42
C SER A 444 8.09 -8.89 -22.02
N LEU A 445 7.75 -7.64 -21.65
CA LEU A 445 8.01 -7.12 -20.31
C LEU A 445 7.13 -7.82 -19.26
N ILE A 446 5.87 -8.14 -19.58
CA ILE A 446 4.97 -8.91 -18.71
C ILE A 446 5.50 -10.35 -18.52
N GLU A 447 6.01 -10.97 -19.59
CA GLU A 447 6.65 -12.30 -19.47
C GLU A 447 7.91 -12.25 -18.58
N LYS A 448 8.72 -11.19 -18.73
CA LYS A 448 9.91 -10.97 -17.91
C LYS A 448 9.57 -10.83 -16.42
N MET A 449 8.45 -10.17 -16.05
CA MET A 449 7.99 -10.08 -14.66
C MET A 449 7.88 -11.46 -14.01
N VAL A 450 7.35 -12.44 -14.73
CA VAL A 450 7.17 -13.81 -14.22
C VAL A 450 8.52 -14.49 -13.97
N LEU A 451 9.46 -14.31 -14.91
CA LEU A 451 10.81 -14.89 -14.80
C LEU A 451 11.59 -14.29 -13.61
N GLU A 452 11.35 -13.04 -13.27
CA GLU A 452 12.00 -12.33 -12.15
C GLU A 452 11.26 -12.50 -10.81
N ASN A 453 10.36 -13.49 -10.68
CA ASN A 453 9.55 -13.72 -9.48
C ASN A 453 8.71 -12.52 -9.01
N CYS A 454 8.33 -11.64 -9.94
CA CYS A 454 7.45 -10.49 -9.72
C CYS A 454 6.16 -10.69 -10.54
N PRO A 455 5.23 -11.60 -10.14
CA PRO A 455 4.09 -11.95 -10.97
C PRO A 455 3.20 -10.75 -11.26
N PRO A 456 2.72 -10.59 -12.52
CA PRO A 456 1.79 -9.54 -12.88
C PRO A 456 0.48 -9.69 -12.09
N ASN A 457 -0.16 -8.58 -11.79
CA ASN A 457 -1.47 -8.54 -11.14
C ASN A 457 -2.57 -8.08 -12.10
N THR A 458 -3.81 -8.05 -11.63
CA THR A 458 -4.97 -7.59 -12.42
C THR A 458 -4.79 -6.16 -12.95
N VAL A 459 -4.09 -5.29 -12.21
CA VAL A 459 -3.84 -3.90 -12.66
C VAL A 459 -2.90 -3.87 -13.87
N THR A 460 -1.85 -4.71 -13.87
CA THR A 460 -0.92 -4.82 -15.01
C THR A 460 -1.64 -5.25 -16.29
N PHE A 461 -2.49 -6.27 -16.19
CA PHE A 461 -3.28 -6.74 -17.33
C PHE A 461 -4.32 -5.72 -17.78
N ASN A 462 -5.01 -5.04 -16.85
CA ASN A 462 -5.96 -3.98 -17.18
C ASN A 462 -5.26 -2.83 -17.94
N THR A 463 -4.06 -2.44 -17.50
CA THR A 463 -3.27 -1.41 -18.21
C THR A 463 -2.92 -1.85 -19.63
N PHE A 464 -2.52 -3.10 -19.82
CA PHE A 464 -2.21 -3.63 -21.15
C PHE A 464 -3.45 -3.75 -22.04
N ILE A 465 -4.56 -4.29 -21.52
CA ILE A 465 -5.86 -4.39 -22.22
C ILE A 465 -6.34 -2.99 -22.63
N LYS A 466 -6.29 -2.01 -21.72
CA LYS A 466 -6.64 -0.62 -22.00
C LYS A 466 -5.82 -0.04 -23.15
N GLY A 467 -4.50 -0.26 -23.13
CA GLY A 467 -3.61 0.19 -24.21
C GLY A 467 -3.97 -0.44 -25.56
N LEU A 468 -4.22 -1.74 -25.60
CA LEU A 468 -4.64 -2.46 -26.79
C LEU A 468 -6.00 -1.95 -27.31
N CYS A 469 -6.99 -1.78 -26.43
CA CYS A 469 -8.30 -1.26 -26.77
C CYS A 469 -8.25 0.17 -27.30
N SER A 470 -7.45 1.04 -26.68
CA SER A 470 -7.27 2.44 -27.12
C SER A 470 -6.67 2.55 -28.52
N SER A 471 -5.86 1.57 -28.94
CA SER A 471 -5.26 1.49 -30.28
C SER A 471 -6.09 0.68 -31.30
N GLY A 472 -7.30 0.21 -30.91
CA GLY A 472 -8.16 -0.60 -31.75
C GLY A 472 -7.77 -2.07 -31.91
N ARG A 473 -6.74 -2.55 -31.19
CA ARG A 473 -6.28 -3.96 -31.25
C ARG A 473 -7.09 -4.88 -30.34
N VAL A 474 -8.40 -4.83 -30.44
CA VAL A 474 -9.33 -5.49 -29.52
C VAL A 474 -9.22 -7.02 -29.55
N GLU A 475 -8.89 -7.62 -30.70
CA GLU A 475 -8.70 -9.08 -30.81
C GLU A 475 -7.54 -9.58 -29.94
N TRP A 476 -6.50 -8.79 -29.84
CA TRP A 476 -5.38 -9.13 -28.93
C TRP A 476 -5.79 -8.93 -27.46
N ALA A 477 -6.55 -7.86 -27.16
CA ALA A 477 -7.06 -7.63 -25.81
C ALA A 477 -7.95 -8.80 -25.31
N VAL A 478 -8.80 -9.38 -26.19
CA VAL A 478 -9.61 -10.59 -25.86
C VAL A 478 -8.69 -11.79 -25.56
N LYS A 479 -7.64 -12.01 -26.36
CA LYS A 479 -6.66 -13.08 -26.09
C LYS A 479 -5.92 -12.88 -24.75
N VAL A 480 -5.62 -11.65 -24.39
CA VAL A 480 -5.00 -11.31 -23.09
C VAL A 480 -5.95 -11.60 -21.93
N LEU A 481 -7.26 -11.35 -22.09
CA LEU A 481 -8.28 -11.72 -21.10
C LEU A 481 -8.24 -13.24 -20.80
N ASP A 482 -8.18 -14.06 -21.85
CA ASP A 482 -8.10 -15.53 -21.72
C ASP A 482 -6.79 -15.97 -21.04
N GLN A 483 -5.71 -15.22 -21.22
CA GLN A 483 -4.42 -15.51 -20.63
C GLN A 483 -4.33 -15.15 -19.14
N MET A 484 -5.09 -14.17 -18.64
CA MET A 484 -5.05 -13.71 -17.24
C MET A 484 -5.19 -14.87 -16.25
N GLY A 485 -6.08 -15.85 -16.56
CA GLY A 485 -6.31 -17.02 -15.72
C GLY A 485 -5.06 -17.90 -15.56
N ARG A 486 -4.18 -17.97 -16.58
CA ARG A 486 -2.92 -18.75 -16.54
C ARG A 486 -1.91 -18.15 -15.56
N TYR A 487 -1.99 -16.85 -15.32
CA TYR A 487 -1.15 -16.12 -14.36
C TYR A 487 -1.80 -15.98 -12.97
N GLY A 488 -2.92 -16.68 -12.73
CA GLY A 488 -3.64 -16.62 -11.46
C GLY A 488 -4.39 -15.31 -11.22
N CYS A 489 -4.57 -14.49 -12.25
CA CYS A 489 -5.27 -13.22 -12.18
C CYS A 489 -6.72 -13.39 -12.66
N ALA A 490 -7.69 -13.27 -11.76
CA ALA A 490 -9.10 -13.25 -12.14
C ALA A 490 -9.47 -11.89 -12.74
N PRO A 491 -10.11 -11.84 -13.94
CA PRO A 491 -10.69 -10.62 -14.48
C PRO A 491 -11.72 -10.03 -13.52
N ASN A 492 -11.71 -8.73 -13.36
CA ASN A 492 -12.69 -7.99 -12.56
C ASN A 492 -13.53 -7.07 -13.45
N ILE A 493 -14.51 -6.38 -12.87
CA ILE A 493 -15.40 -5.48 -13.60
C ILE A 493 -14.64 -4.38 -14.37
N ILE A 494 -13.47 -3.94 -13.87
CA ILE A 494 -12.63 -2.94 -14.56
C ILE A 494 -12.06 -3.55 -15.85
N THR A 495 -11.57 -4.81 -15.79
CA THR A 495 -11.07 -5.55 -16.96
C THR A 495 -12.12 -5.60 -18.07
N TYR A 496 -13.33 -5.98 -17.71
CA TYR A 496 -14.44 -6.08 -18.66
C TYR A 496 -14.87 -4.71 -19.20
N ASN A 497 -14.88 -3.67 -18.37
CA ASN A 497 -15.21 -2.31 -18.82
C ASN A 497 -14.22 -1.76 -19.86
N GLU A 498 -12.92 -1.97 -19.66
CA GLU A 498 -11.89 -1.56 -20.65
C GLU A 498 -12.08 -2.32 -21.98
N LEU A 499 -12.44 -3.59 -21.90
CA LEU A 499 -12.69 -4.41 -23.09
C LEU A 499 -13.98 -3.99 -23.82
N LEU A 500 -15.05 -3.75 -23.07
CA LEU A 500 -16.33 -3.26 -23.59
C LEU A 500 -16.16 -1.89 -24.27
N ASP A 501 -15.45 -0.97 -23.64
CA ASP A 501 -15.13 0.34 -24.22
C ASP A 501 -14.38 0.20 -25.55
N GLY A 502 -13.38 -0.69 -25.59
CA GLY A 502 -12.64 -1.00 -26.83
C GLY A 502 -13.52 -1.58 -27.93
N LEU A 503 -14.36 -2.58 -27.62
CA LEU A 503 -15.27 -3.22 -28.56
C LEU A 503 -16.30 -2.24 -29.12
N VAL A 504 -16.86 -1.40 -28.26
CA VAL A 504 -17.82 -0.36 -28.63
C VAL A 504 -17.18 0.67 -29.57
N LYS A 505 -15.97 1.14 -29.28
CA LYS A 505 -15.24 2.11 -30.12
C LYS A 505 -14.94 1.58 -31.52
N VAL A 506 -14.67 0.27 -31.63
CA VAL A 506 -14.44 -0.40 -32.93
C VAL A 506 -15.73 -0.88 -33.58
N ASN A 507 -16.90 -0.58 -32.98
CA ASN A 507 -18.25 -0.97 -33.45
C ASN A 507 -18.45 -2.50 -33.55
N ARG A 508 -17.81 -3.30 -32.67
CA ARG A 508 -17.98 -4.76 -32.61
C ARG A 508 -19.00 -5.16 -31.53
N LEU A 509 -20.24 -4.76 -31.73
CA LEU A 509 -21.29 -4.92 -30.72
C LEU A 509 -21.63 -6.37 -30.41
N GLU A 510 -21.61 -7.28 -31.40
CA GLU A 510 -21.88 -8.71 -31.16
C GLU A 510 -20.89 -9.32 -30.14
N GLN A 511 -19.61 -8.96 -30.25
CA GLN A 511 -18.59 -9.40 -29.29
C GLN A 511 -18.79 -8.74 -27.92
N ALA A 512 -19.20 -7.44 -27.90
CA ALA A 512 -19.54 -6.77 -26.65
C ALA A 512 -20.69 -7.47 -25.92
N PHE A 513 -21.74 -7.92 -26.66
CA PHE A 513 -22.81 -8.74 -26.07
C PHE A 513 -22.34 -10.08 -25.53
N GLY A 514 -21.35 -10.71 -26.18
CA GLY A 514 -20.71 -11.92 -25.66
C GLY A 514 -20.08 -11.67 -24.30
N ILE A 515 -19.33 -10.57 -24.15
CA ILE A 515 -18.72 -10.15 -22.90
C ILE A 515 -19.76 -9.84 -21.82
N VAL A 516 -20.87 -9.17 -22.19
CA VAL A 516 -21.99 -8.89 -21.28
C VAL A 516 -22.55 -10.17 -20.66
N ARG A 517 -22.80 -11.20 -21.52
CA ARG A 517 -23.26 -12.50 -21.04
C ARG A 517 -22.27 -13.18 -20.12
N GLU A 518 -20.99 -13.10 -20.46
CA GLU A 518 -19.91 -13.66 -19.63
C GLU A 518 -19.85 -13.02 -18.24
N ILE A 519 -20.05 -11.69 -18.12
CA ILE A 519 -20.13 -10.96 -16.85
C ILE A 519 -21.29 -11.49 -16.01
N ASP A 520 -22.48 -11.66 -16.62
CA ASP A 520 -23.68 -12.14 -15.95
C ASP A 520 -23.53 -13.62 -15.52
N GLU A 521 -22.96 -14.49 -16.37
CA GLU A 521 -22.71 -15.89 -16.07
C GLU A 521 -21.71 -16.08 -14.93
N LYS A 522 -20.70 -15.21 -14.84
CA LYS A 522 -19.70 -15.21 -13.75
C LYS A 522 -20.20 -14.56 -12.46
N GLY A 523 -21.43 -14.00 -12.46
CA GLY A 523 -22.00 -13.33 -11.30
C GLY A 523 -21.25 -12.07 -10.86
N ILE A 524 -20.55 -11.40 -11.78
CA ILE A 524 -19.83 -10.17 -11.49
C ILE A 524 -20.83 -9.01 -11.44
N GLU A 525 -20.84 -8.28 -10.33
CA GLU A 525 -21.74 -7.14 -10.17
C GLU A 525 -21.37 -6.00 -11.13
N TRP A 526 -22.38 -5.52 -11.84
CA TRP A 526 -22.28 -4.37 -12.72
C TRP A 526 -22.14 -3.09 -11.92
N ASN A 527 -21.27 -2.23 -12.38
CA ASN A 527 -21.17 -0.87 -11.84
C ASN A 527 -21.72 0.16 -12.85
N LEU A 528 -21.84 1.39 -12.40
CA LEU A 528 -22.36 2.50 -13.19
C LEU A 528 -21.56 2.73 -14.49
N ALA A 529 -20.24 2.57 -14.43
CA ALA A 529 -19.37 2.68 -15.60
C ALA A 529 -19.69 1.61 -16.67
N SER A 530 -19.96 0.35 -16.25
CA SER A 530 -20.34 -0.73 -17.17
C SER A 530 -21.62 -0.38 -17.94
N TYR A 531 -22.64 0.09 -17.21
CA TYR A 531 -23.90 0.52 -17.83
C TYR A 531 -23.69 1.67 -18.81
N ASN A 532 -22.95 2.71 -18.43
CA ASN A 532 -22.70 3.88 -19.27
C ASN A 532 -21.90 3.53 -20.53
N THR A 533 -20.91 2.63 -20.43
CA THR A 533 -20.12 2.18 -21.58
C THR A 533 -20.99 1.47 -22.62
N ILE A 534 -21.82 0.51 -22.20
CA ILE A 534 -22.68 -0.24 -23.12
C ILE A 534 -23.80 0.67 -23.64
N LEU A 535 -24.37 1.52 -22.77
CA LEU A 535 -25.38 2.49 -23.16
C LEU A 535 -24.87 3.41 -24.28
N SER A 536 -23.65 3.91 -24.14
CA SER A 536 -22.95 4.70 -25.17
C SER A 536 -22.83 3.90 -26.47
N GLY A 537 -22.47 2.62 -26.39
CA GLY A 537 -22.37 1.73 -27.55
C GLY A 537 -23.70 1.56 -28.29
N PHE A 538 -24.78 1.26 -27.59
CA PHE A 538 -26.11 1.16 -28.17
C PHE A 538 -26.57 2.46 -28.83
N CYS A 539 -26.31 3.57 -28.16
CA CYS A 539 -26.63 4.89 -28.64
C CYS A 539 -25.86 5.25 -29.92
N HIS A 540 -24.57 4.92 -29.98
CA HIS A 540 -23.74 5.13 -31.18
C HIS A 540 -24.18 4.25 -32.36
N ALA A 541 -24.52 2.99 -32.08
CA ALA A 541 -25.03 2.05 -33.09
C ALA A 541 -26.48 2.33 -33.53
N GLY A 542 -27.13 3.22 -32.82
CA GLY A 542 -28.51 3.53 -33.14
C GLY A 542 -29.56 2.57 -32.56
N MET A 543 -29.21 1.74 -31.62
CA MET A 543 -30.07 0.75 -30.96
C MET A 543 -30.73 1.37 -29.73
N LEU A 544 -31.70 2.28 -29.96
CA LEU A 544 -32.29 3.08 -28.87
C LEU A 544 -33.21 2.25 -27.96
N GLU A 545 -33.89 1.23 -28.51
CA GLU A 545 -34.79 0.37 -27.72
C GLU A 545 -34.00 -0.47 -26.72
N GLU A 546 -32.88 -1.03 -27.15
CA GLU A 546 -31.97 -1.78 -26.32
C GLU A 546 -31.30 -0.87 -25.23
N ALA A 547 -30.97 0.36 -25.61
CA ALA A 547 -30.49 1.36 -24.68
C ALA A 547 -31.50 1.65 -23.57
N LEU A 548 -32.78 1.80 -23.90
CA LEU A 548 -33.85 2.02 -22.91
C LEU A 548 -34.12 0.78 -22.06
N GLN A 549 -34.04 -0.43 -22.63
CA GLN A 549 -34.15 -1.68 -21.88
C GLN A 549 -32.98 -1.81 -20.88
N LEU A 550 -31.76 -1.43 -21.27
CA LEU A 550 -30.61 -1.45 -20.39
C LEU A 550 -30.80 -0.53 -19.17
N ILE A 551 -31.38 0.66 -19.37
CA ILE A 551 -31.71 1.58 -18.27
C ILE A 551 -32.80 0.97 -17.37
N GLY A 552 -33.81 0.32 -17.95
CA GLY A 552 -34.80 -0.42 -17.16
C GLY A 552 -34.18 -1.48 -16.28
N ASN A 553 -33.23 -2.27 -16.82
CA ASN A 553 -32.49 -3.27 -16.09
C ASN A 553 -31.59 -2.65 -14.98
N MET A 554 -30.95 -1.51 -15.27
CA MET A 554 -30.15 -0.75 -14.30
C MET A 554 -31.01 -0.34 -13.10
N LEU A 555 -32.19 0.20 -13.34
CA LEU A 555 -33.11 0.60 -12.26
C LEU A 555 -33.65 -0.59 -11.48
N LEU A 556 -33.98 -1.70 -12.15
CA LEU A 556 -34.45 -2.95 -11.50
C LEU A 556 -33.38 -3.55 -10.57
N ARG A 557 -32.10 -3.39 -10.91
CA ARG A 557 -30.98 -3.82 -10.07
C ARG A 557 -30.60 -2.79 -8.97
N GLY A 558 -31.38 -1.72 -8.82
CA GLY A 558 -31.17 -0.68 -7.80
C GLY A 558 -30.04 0.30 -8.08
N THR A 559 -29.43 0.27 -9.28
CA THR A 559 -28.40 1.21 -9.67
C THR A 559 -29.07 2.48 -10.22
N LYS A 560 -28.86 3.63 -9.58
CA LYS A 560 -29.41 4.91 -10.04
C LYS A 560 -28.60 5.47 -11.21
N PRO A 561 -29.25 5.97 -12.29
CA PRO A 561 -28.60 6.71 -13.37
C PRO A 561 -27.90 7.97 -12.83
N ASP A 562 -26.73 8.29 -13.40
CA ASP A 562 -25.97 9.50 -13.09
C ASP A 562 -26.08 10.54 -14.22
N ALA A 563 -25.39 11.67 -14.06
CA ALA A 563 -25.33 12.74 -15.06
C ALA A 563 -24.82 12.21 -16.44
N ILE A 564 -23.87 11.28 -16.43
CA ILE A 564 -23.32 10.69 -17.67
C ILE A 564 -24.39 9.87 -18.39
N THR A 565 -25.14 9.04 -17.65
CA THR A 565 -26.26 8.25 -18.19
C THR A 565 -27.28 9.15 -18.90
N TYR A 566 -27.72 10.21 -18.23
CA TYR A 566 -28.67 11.16 -18.78
C TYR A 566 -28.14 11.92 -20.00
N ASN A 567 -26.88 12.37 -19.95
CA ASN A 567 -26.22 13.07 -21.04
C ASN A 567 -26.12 12.20 -22.30
N ILE A 568 -25.80 10.91 -22.17
CA ILE A 568 -25.77 9.96 -23.30
C ILE A 568 -27.15 9.88 -23.98
N ILE A 569 -28.21 9.76 -23.21
CA ILE A 569 -29.56 9.62 -23.73
C ILE A 569 -30.03 10.91 -24.42
N ILE A 570 -29.87 12.06 -23.74
CA ILE A 570 -30.23 13.38 -24.26
C ILE A 570 -29.52 13.63 -25.60
N PHE A 571 -28.19 13.42 -25.61
CA PHE A 571 -27.41 13.57 -26.84
C PHE A 571 -27.90 12.64 -27.98
N THR A 572 -28.23 11.39 -27.64
CA THR A 572 -28.72 10.42 -28.63
C THR A 572 -30.04 10.83 -29.23
N TYR A 573 -30.99 11.31 -28.42
CA TYR A 573 -32.27 11.84 -28.94
C TYR A 573 -32.05 13.07 -29.82
N CYS A 574 -31.14 13.96 -29.44
CA CYS A 574 -30.76 15.14 -30.21
C CYS A 574 -30.13 14.73 -31.55
N LYS A 575 -29.18 13.78 -31.56
CA LYS A 575 -28.52 13.29 -32.77
C LYS A 575 -29.50 12.67 -33.78
N ARG A 576 -30.62 12.12 -33.31
CA ARG A 576 -31.68 11.51 -34.13
C ARG A 576 -32.78 12.48 -34.54
N GLY A 577 -32.63 13.74 -34.27
CA GLY A 577 -33.66 14.74 -34.61
C GLY A 577 -34.91 14.71 -33.71
N LYS A 578 -34.93 13.84 -32.67
CA LYS A 578 -36.06 13.76 -31.72
C LYS A 578 -35.88 14.77 -30.56
N VAL A 579 -35.54 15.99 -30.90
CA VAL A 579 -35.16 17.04 -29.93
C VAL A 579 -36.28 17.38 -28.95
N LYS A 580 -37.54 17.36 -29.39
CA LYS A 580 -38.69 17.60 -28.50
C LYS A 580 -38.76 16.59 -27.36
N ILE A 581 -38.42 15.32 -27.61
CA ILE A 581 -38.36 14.27 -26.58
C ILE A 581 -37.17 14.52 -25.65
N ALA A 582 -36.02 14.94 -26.20
CA ALA A 582 -34.84 15.30 -25.40
C ALA A 582 -35.13 16.43 -24.42
N VAL A 583 -35.82 17.49 -24.87
CA VAL A 583 -36.25 18.61 -24.02
C VAL A 583 -37.22 18.16 -22.93
N GLN A 584 -38.24 17.38 -23.28
CA GLN A 584 -39.18 16.87 -22.28
C GLN A 584 -38.52 15.95 -21.26
N LEU A 585 -37.57 15.13 -21.67
CA LEU A 585 -36.79 14.27 -20.78
C LEU A 585 -35.94 15.11 -19.84
N PHE A 586 -35.22 16.09 -20.37
CA PHE A 586 -34.39 17.03 -19.60
C PHE A 586 -35.21 17.75 -18.52
N ASP A 587 -36.37 18.32 -18.89
CA ASP A 587 -37.23 19.05 -17.96
C ASP A 587 -37.84 18.12 -16.89
N ARG A 588 -38.25 16.89 -17.25
CA ARG A 588 -38.78 15.89 -16.30
C ARG A 588 -37.75 15.43 -15.28
N ILE A 589 -36.55 15.10 -15.74
CA ILE A 589 -35.47 14.63 -14.83
C ILE A 589 -35.08 15.75 -13.88
N ARG A 590 -34.97 16.97 -14.39
CA ARG A 590 -34.69 18.18 -13.57
C ARG A 590 -35.77 18.44 -12.52
N ALA A 591 -37.04 18.29 -12.88
CA ALA A 591 -38.15 18.46 -11.94
C ALA A 591 -38.20 17.39 -10.84
N GLY A 592 -37.59 16.21 -11.06
CA GLY A 592 -37.47 15.13 -10.07
C GLY A 592 -36.52 15.42 -8.93
N GLY A 593 -35.68 16.44 -9.03
CA GLY A 593 -34.78 16.92 -7.94
C GLY A 593 -33.54 16.06 -7.70
N ASP A 594 -33.42 14.88 -8.29
CA ASP A 594 -32.29 13.95 -8.11
C ASP A 594 -31.09 14.26 -9.03
N TRP A 595 -31.23 15.23 -9.96
CA TRP A 595 -30.21 15.56 -10.94
C TRP A 595 -30.11 17.04 -11.21
N HIS A 596 -28.89 17.55 -11.24
CA HIS A 596 -28.58 18.91 -11.66
C HIS A 596 -27.87 18.88 -13.02
N PRO A 597 -28.44 19.52 -14.07
CA PRO A 597 -27.80 19.60 -15.37
C PRO A 597 -26.42 20.25 -15.29
N ASP A 598 -25.49 19.68 -16.04
CA ASP A 598 -24.13 20.20 -16.18
C ASP A 598 -23.90 20.89 -17.54
N ILE A 599 -22.69 21.39 -17.76
CA ILE A 599 -22.30 22.02 -19.04
C ILE A 599 -22.54 21.07 -20.22
N ILE A 600 -22.28 19.76 -20.03
CA ILE A 600 -22.41 18.74 -21.08
C ILE A 600 -23.89 18.54 -21.45
N SER A 601 -24.77 18.50 -20.45
CA SER A 601 -26.22 18.41 -20.62
C SER A 601 -26.78 19.54 -21.49
N TYR A 602 -26.42 20.78 -21.11
CA TYR A 602 -26.85 21.98 -21.84
C TYR A 602 -26.24 22.04 -23.24
N THR A 603 -24.94 21.72 -23.40
CA THR A 603 -24.28 21.73 -24.72
C THR A 603 -24.86 20.69 -25.67
N SER A 604 -25.18 19.49 -25.15
CA SER A 604 -25.83 18.41 -25.93
C SER A 604 -27.21 18.80 -26.42
N LEU A 605 -28.01 19.41 -25.55
CA LEU A 605 -29.34 19.88 -25.90
C LEU A 605 -29.30 21.08 -26.86
N LEU A 606 -28.36 22.02 -26.62
CA LEU A 606 -28.11 23.16 -27.49
C LEU A 606 -27.73 22.70 -28.90
N TRP A 607 -26.86 21.72 -29.02
CA TRP A 607 -26.49 21.12 -30.30
C TRP A 607 -27.70 20.54 -31.04
N GLY A 608 -28.60 19.87 -30.32
CA GLY A 608 -29.84 19.36 -30.88
C GLY A 608 -30.79 20.45 -31.35
N LEU A 609 -31.03 21.48 -30.52
CA LEU A 609 -31.89 22.61 -30.87
C LEU A 609 -31.35 23.35 -32.10
N CYS A 610 -30.09 23.69 -32.09
CA CYS A 610 -29.43 24.43 -33.16
C CYS A 610 -29.48 23.67 -34.52
N ASN A 611 -29.31 22.35 -34.54
CA ASN A 611 -29.25 21.61 -35.77
C ASN A 611 -30.65 21.23 -36.35
N TRP A 612 -31.67 21.12 -35.48
CA TRP A 612 -32.96 20.55 -35.92
C TRP A 612 -34.16 21.47 -35.74
N ILE A 613 -34.09 22.50 -34.90
CA ILE A 613 -35.22 23.41 -34.64
C ILE A 613 -34.89 24.82 -35.09
N GLY A 614 -33.84 25.43 -34.55
CA GLY A 614 -33.41 26.75 -34.97
C GLY A 614 -32.49 27.46 -33.93
N LEU A 615 -31.99 28.62 -34.36
CA LEU A 615 -31.07 29.42 -33.54
C LEU A 615 -31.77 30.10 -32.36
N GLU A 616 -33.00 30.55 -32.52
CA GLU A 616 -33.76 31.28 -31.49
C GLU A 616 -33.95 30.43 -30.22
N GLU A 617 -34.34 29.16 -30.40
CA GLU A 617 -34.50 28.21 -29.33
C GLU A 617 -33.14 27.87 -28.69
N GLY A 618 -32.07 27.82 -29.49
CA GLY A 618 -30.69 27.64 -28.98
C GLY A 618 -30.27 28.80 -28.08
N ILE A 619 -30.49 30.05 -28.47
CA ILE A 619 -30.18 31.24 -27.69
C ILE A 619 -31.03 31.28 -26.40
N SER A 620 -32.32 30.91 -26.48
CA SER A 620 -33.19 30.80 -25.30
C SER A 620 -32.62 29.80 -24.26
N LEU A 621 -32.14 28.64 -24.73
CA LEU A 621 -31.52 27.66 -23.86
C LEU A 621 -30.19 28.14 -23.28
N LEU A 622 -29.37 28.86 -24.05
CA LEU A 622 -28.11 29.46 -23.57
C LEU A 622 -28.38 30.46 -22.44
N ASN A 623 -29.38 31.36 -22.65
CA ASN A 623 -29.78 32.32 -21.62
C ASN A 623 -30.26 31.61 -20.33
N LYS A 624 -30.99 30.49 -20.46
CA LYS A 624 -31.40 29.66 -19.33
C LYS A 624 -30.18 29.07 -18.59
N MET A 625 -29.17 28.56 -19.33
CA MET A 625 -27.92 28.04 -18.79
C MET A 625 -27.15 29.10 -17.98
N ILE A 626 -27.01 30.32 -18.51
CA ILE A 626 -26.33 31.43 -17.87
C ILE A 626 -27.07 31.89 -16.61
N ASN A 627 -28.41 31.98 -16.69
CA ASN A 627 -29.24 32.38 -15.54
C ASN A 627 -29.18 31.39 -14.38
N GLU A 628 -28.85 30.12 -14.66
CA GLU A 628 -28.62 29.09 -13.65
C GLU A 628 -27.17 29.07 -13.12
N GLY A 629 -26.34 30.03 -13.54
CA GLY A 629 -24.95 30.15 -13.09
C GLY A 629 -23.98 29.17 -13.74
N ILE A 630 -24.38 28.49 -14.82
CA ILE A 630 -23.52 27.56 -15.56
C ILE A 630 -22.83 28.33 -16.69
N CYS A 631 -21.51 28.51 -16.56
CA CYS A 631 -20.71 29.24 -17.57
C CYS A 631 -20.49 28.39 -18.84
N PRO A 632 -20.83 28.90 -20.03
CA PRO A 632 -20.54 28.27 -21.30
C PRO A 632 -19.04 28.04 -21.50
N ASN A 633 -18.66 26.90 -22.04
CA ASN A 633 -17.28 26.59 -22.42
C ASN A 633 -17.06 26.70 -23.93
N VAL A 634 -15.81 26.46 -24.38
CA VAL A 634 -15.42 26.53 -25.79
C VAL A 634 -16.30 25.61 -26.69
N ALA A 635 -16.69 24.43 -26.18
CA ALA A 635 -17.56 23.51 -26.94
C ALA A 635 -18.98 24.10 -27.12
N THR A 636 -19.53 24.74 -26.08
CA THR A 636 -20.84 25.41 -26.14
C THR A 636 -20.83 26.55 -27.16
N TRP A 637 -19.80 27.38 -27.14
CA TRP A 637 -19.63 28.46 -28.12
C TRP A 637 -19.44 27.95 -29.54
N ASN A 638 -18.65 26.87 -29.74
CA ASN A 638 -18.47 26.26 -31.07
C ASN A 638 -19.79 25.78 -31.67
N VAL A 639 -20.68 25.19 -30.87
CA VAL A 639 -22.00 24.74 -31.31
C VAL A 639 -22.82 25.94 -31.80
N LEU A 640 -22.86 27.03 -31.07
CA LEU A 640 -23.58 28.25 -31.45
C LEU A 640 -23.00 28.91 -32.71
N VAL A 641 -21.69 29.04 -32.80
CA VAL A 641 -21.02 29.59 -33.97
C VAL A 641 -21.30 28.76 -35.21
N GLN A 642 -21.24 27.44 -35.11
CA GLN A 642 -21.63 26.55 -36.24
C GLN A 642 -23.10 26.73 -36.63
N CYS A 643 -23.98 26.87 -35.66
CA CYS A 643 -25.40 27.11 -35.93
C CYS A 643 -25.62 28.46 -36.64
N LEU A 644 -24.96 29.52 -36.21
CA LEU A 644 -24.98 30.83 -36.86
C LEU A 644 -24.49 30.78 -38.29
N PHE A 645 -23.38 30.10 -38.55
CA PHE A 645 -22.88 29.92 -39.94
C PHE A 645 -23.83 29.12 -40.81
N ASN A 646 -24.48 28.10 -40.27
CA ASN A 646 -25.46 27.28 -41.02
C ASN A 646 -26.79 27.99 -41.30
N SER A 647 -27.23 28.90 -40.40
CA SER A 647 -28.53 29.58 -40.51
C SER A 647 -28.48 30.84 -41.33
N LEU A 648 -27.37 31.55 -41.44
CA LEU A 648 -27.34 32.90 -42.00
C LEU A 648 -26.70 33.02 -43.40
N GLY A 649 -26.16 31.94 -44.00
CA GLY A 649 -25.41 32.08 -45.27
C GLY A 649 -24.35 33.20 -45.14
N HIS A 650 -23.57 33.47 -46.17
CA HIS A 650 -22.37 34.30 -46.09
C HIS A 650 -22.51 35.82 -45.72
N LEU A 651 -23.67 36.32 -45.24
CA LEU A 651 -23.92 37.77 -45.13
C LEU A 651 -24.41 38.36 -43.79
N GLY A 652 -24.50 37.59 -42.68
CA GLY A 652 -25.15 38.16 -41.50
C GLY A 652 -24.66 37.89 -40.04
N PRO A 653 -23.50 37.27 -39.78
CA PRO A 653 -23.17 36.80 -38.39
C PRO A 653 -22.71 37.87 -37.39
N ILE A 654 -22.26 39.06 -37.84
CA ILE A 654 -21.51 40.00 -36.99
C ILE A 654 -22.44 40.71 -35.98
N HIS A 655 -23.64 41.12 -36.37
CA HIS A 655 -24.55 41.84 -35.48
C HIS A 655 -25.13 41.00 -34.35
N ILE A 656 -25.32 39.69 -34.57
CA ILE A 656 -25.88 38.79 -33.55
C ILE A 656 -24.79 38.41 -32.52
N LEU A 657 -23.53 38.29 -32.96
CA LEU A 657 -22.39 38.09 -32.06
C LEU A 657 -22.17 39.32 -31.12
N ASP A 658 -22.32 40.52 -31.64
CA ASP A 658 -22.26 41.74 -30.85
C ASP A 658 -23.40 41.88 -29.82
N ASP A 659 -24.61 41.43 -30.14
CA ASP A 659 -25.74 41.39 -29.19
C ASP A 659 -25.54 40.32 -28.10
N ILE A 660 -24.92 39.18 -28.40
CA ILE A 660 -24.62 38.14 -27.42
C ILE A 660 -23.45 38.56 -26.53
N LEU A 661 -22.41 39.20 -27.06
CA LEU A 661 -21.23 39.66 -26.32
C LEU A 661 -21.47 40.97 -25.54
N GLY A 662 -22.45 41.76 -25.96
CA GLY A 662 -22.82 43.02 -25.29
C GLY A 662 -23.69 42.88 -24.05
N ASN A 663 -24.28 41.70 -23.81
CA ASN A 663 -25.13 41.35 -22.66
C ASN A 663 -24.44 40.48 -21.60
N GLY A 664 -23.17 40.17 -21.72
CA GLY A 664 -22.32 39.43 -20.76
C GLY A 664 -21.24 40.35 -20.24
#